data_9c6b19f7aaa39526b3a638ea50133ada
#
_entry.id   9c6b19f7aaa39526b3a638ea50133ada
#
_cell.length_a   1.000
_cell.length_b   1.000
_cell.length_c   1.000
_cell.angle_alpha   90.00
_cell.angle_beta   90.00
_cell.angle_gamma   90.00
#
_symmetry.space_group_name_H-M   'P 1'
#
loop_
_entity.id
_entity.type
_entity.pdbx_description
1 polymer ?
#
loop_
_entity_poly.entity_id
_entity_poly.type
_entity_poly.pdbx_seq_one_letter_code
_entity_poly.pdbx_strand_id
1 'polypeptide(L)'
;MASSTGLASLILYGYLCRSAFSVEIPTPESASKGLRIWSTQAAVNYNDSYLIGNGRLGAAIPGSPQVEVIPVNEDSFWSGGALARINPDALTYMSEIQSLAADGRPIEATTLAGFAYAGTPVSARHYDAIGDLELTMSHGSTVADYERWLDLADGTSGLYYSVSGATFVREYIASNPADVIAIRVAASLPGAVSFNVHLRKGKSLNKFEDYSEKVGSDTVVMGGGSASSDAISFASGARVVADGGTVKTIGDHIICDGADEAWIYFTSWTTVRRSNPRDAVLSDLKAISGQNYTSIRQAHISDYQGLAGRVHLNIGSSSSMQKALSTADRMTRLTDDFDPELIILNFQFGRYLLIASSRDNTLPPNLQGIWSQDLDPQWGSKYTININTQMNYWPSYVTNLVELNGPLFDLIEKMVASGTTTATKMYNARGAVCHHNTDLWGDTAPQDNYKSSTWWPSGLAWMVMHIWDYYEFTGDIDVLQEHYNALREAALFFVDFLTDYKGWKVTNPSVSPENTYYLLNNTKLSSAITVGPTMDNSIAWSLFGIVLDAQRVLGLDDDDGFKREVLETRAQLPPLRVSSNGGIMEWIEDYQETELGHRHWSHLFGLYPGSQITVSNSTTFNAAKKTISRRLENGGGDTGWSRAWAIALAARTFDSEAAADSVIHLLTKLTYPTSLLDANEPSAFQVDGNFGGTAGIAEMILQSHEYVSTTSGLLKPAYAGEEGKATLIRLLPALPPQWAINGGGFAKGLLARGGFEIDVFWNDDAELLNATITSLKGNSVWVTLGTTPIGSNGTARIEVSRGEESGHFIRLEEPPTALTVRRQK
;
A
#
# COMPACT_ATOMS: atom_id res chain seq x y z
N MET A 1 -59.19 -82.84 -1.44
CA MET A 1 -59.18 -81.77 -2.50
C MET A 1 -59.18 -80.43 -1.76
N ALA A 2 -58.14 -79.89 -1.51
CA ALA A 2 -57.92 -78.60 -0.94
C ALA A 2 -56.62 -78.07 -1.34
N SER A 3 -56.60 -76.94 -2.05
CA SER A 3 -55.39 -76.22 -2.47
C SER A 3 -55.12 -75.16 -1.44
N SER A 4 -53.92 -75.14 -0.89
CA SER A 4 -53.30 -74.13 -0.03
C SER A 4 -52.60 -73.09 -0.91
N THR A 5 -53.00 -71.85 -0.86
CA THR A 5 -52.25 -70.68 -1.42
C THR A 5 -51.41 -70.03 -0.29
N GLY A 6 -50.10 -70.07 -0.43
CA GLY A 6 -49.18 -69.35 0.42
C GLY A 6 -48.98 -67.89 -0.04
N LEU A 7 -49.12 -66.97 0.87
CA LEU A 7 -48.74 -65.56 0.67
C LEU A 7 -47.22 -65.39 0.84
N ALA A 8 -46.52 -65.00 -0.21
CA ALA A 8 -45.11 -64.52 -0.10
C ALA A 8 -45.13 -63.00 0.06
N SER A 9 -44.65 -62.54 1.24
CA SER A 9 -44.37 -61.15 1.49
C SER A 9 -43.06 -60.71 0.81
N LEU A 10 -43.16 -59.89 -0.24
CA LEU A 10 -42.01 -59.20 -0.80
C LEU A 10 -41.67 -57.98 0.08
N ILE A 11 -40.50 -58.03 0.76
CA ILE A 11 -39.91 -56.86 1.36
C ILE A 11 -39.10 -56.15 0.27
N LEU A 12 -39.66 -55.02 -0.22
CA LEU A 12 -38.97 -54.12 -1.12
C LEU A 12 -37.96 -53.29 -0.29
N TYR A 13 -36.69 -53.58 -0.32
CA TYR A 13 -35.65 -52.65 0.11
C TYR A 13 -35.49 -51.55 -0.96
N GLY A 14 -36.03 -50.38 -0.70
CA GLY A 14 -35.79 -49.22 -1.50
C GLY A 14 -34.36 -48.74 -1.26
N TYR A 15 -33.41 -49.06 -2.11
CA TYR A 15 -32.18 -48.33 -2.23
C TYR A 15 -32.47 -46.97 -2.82
N LEU A 16 -32.52 -45.92 -1.98
CA LEU A 16 -32.38 -44.54 -2.42
C LEU A 16 -30.94 -44.41 -2.94
N CYS A 17 -30.77 -44.48 -4.26
CA CYS A 17 -29.60 -43.96 -4.92
C CYS A 17 -29.54 -42.45 -4.60
N ARG A 18 -28.77 -42.06 -3.59
CA ARG A 18 -28.25 -40.67 -3.53
C ARG A 18 -27.38 -40.56 -4.80
N SER A 19 -27.81 -39.67 -5.70
CA SER A 19 -26.92 -39.21 -6.77
C SER A 19 -25.66 -38.71 -6.10
N ALA A 20 -24.55 -39.39 -6.36
CA ALA A 20 -23.24 -38.93 -5.97
C ALA A 20 -23.01 -37.59 -6.71
N PHE A 21 -23.29 -36.48 -6.03
CA PHE A 21 -22.70 -35.21 -6.44
C PHE A 21 -21.21 -35.36 -6.23
N SER A 22 -20.46 -35.54 -7.31
CA SER A 22 -19.00 -35.38 -7.26
C SER A 22 -18.76 -33.91 -6.88
N VAL A 23 -18.17 -33.67 -5.71
CA VAL A 23 -17.64 -32.36 -5.36
C VAL A 23 -16.64 -32.02 -6.46
N GLU A 24 -16.86 -30.91 -7.16
CA GLU A 24 -15.93 -30.45 -8.20
C GLU A 24 -14.66 -30.00 -7.48
N ILE A 25 -13.62 -30.85 -7.58
CA ILE A 25 -12.30 -30.57 -7.01
C ILE A 25 -11.51 -29.90 -8.13
N PRO A 26 -11.17 -28.61 -8.01
CA PRO A 26 -10.31 -27.96 -9.00
C PRO A 26 -8.98 -28.69 -9.07
N THR A 27 -8.62 -29.21 -10.24
CA THR A 27 -7.28 -29.76 -10.46
C THR A 27 -6.34 -28.67 -10.95
N PRO A 28 -5.03 -28.76 -10.70
CA PRO A 28 -4.04 -27.76 -11.13
C PRO A 28 -4.05 -27.49 -12.64
N GLU A 29 -4.44 -28.47 -13.45
CA GLU A 29 -4.51 -28.33 -14.91
C GLU A 29 -5.70 -27.49 -15.40
N SER A 30 -6.76 -27.30 -14.61
CA SER A 30 -7.99 -26.64 -15.03
C SER A 30 -7.99 -25.13 -14.89
N ALA A 31 -7.02 -24.54 -14.20
CA ALA A 31 -6.92 -23.09 -14.01
C ALA A 31 -5.77 -22.50 -14.84
N SER A 32 -6.04 -21.40 -15.58
CA SER A 32 -4.96 -20.65 -16.22
C SER A 32 -4.07 -20.07 -15.12
N LYS A 33 -2.80 -20.48 -15.04
CA LYS A 33 -1.85 -20.03 -14.01
C LYS A 33 -1.35 -18.57 -14.23
N GLY A 34 -2.02 -17.78 -15.08
CA GLY A 34 -1.52 -16.48 -15.53
C GLY A 34 -1.30 -15.45 -14.41
N LEU A 35 -2.26 -15.30 -13.49
CA LEU A 35 -2.19 -14.34 -12.36
C LEU A 35 -2.16 -15.08 -11.02
N ARG A 36 -1.35 -16.13 -10.92
CA ARG A 36 -1.30 -16.98 -9.73
C ARG A 36 0.10 -17.05 -9.15
N ILE A 37 0.23 -16.69 -7.86
CA ILE A 37 1.40 -17.02 -7.04
C ILE A 37 1.20 -18.44 -6.54
N TRP A 38 2.17 -19.35 -6.77
CA TRP A 38 1.97 -20.74 -6.42
C TRP A 38 3.25 -21.47 -6.02
N SER A 39 3.10 -22.53 -5.25
CA SER A 39 4.21 -23.36 -4.75
C SER A 39 3.79 -24.82 -4.59
N THR A 40 4.75 -25.74 -4.76
CA THR A 40 4.60 -27.16 -4.48
C THR A 40 4.96 -27.54 -3.03
N GLN A 41 5.17 -26.54 -2.16
CA GLN A 41 5.53 -26.73 -0.76
C GLN A 41 4.74 -25.77 0.12
N ALA A 42 4.40 -26.21 1.34
CA ALA A 42 3.86 -25.33 2.37
C ALA A 42 4.88 -24.25 2.76
N ALA A 43 4.41 -23.16 3.35
CA ALA A 43 5.27 -22.12 3.89
C ALA A 43 6.18 -22.71 4.98
N VAL A 44 7.46 -22.34 4.92
CA VAL A 44 8.45 -22.74 5.94
C VAL A 44 8.42 -21.76 7.11
N ASN A 45 8.16 -20.49 6.82
CA ASN A 45 8.04 -19.43 7.83
C ASN A 45 6.88 -18.48 7.47
N TYR A 46 6.61 -17.52 8.36
CA TYR A 46 5.51 -16.57 8.20
C TYR A 46 5.59 -15.77 6.88
N ASN A 47 6.79 -15.33 6.49
CA ASN A 47 6.98 -14.49 5.31
C ASN A 47 6.75 -15.26 3.99
N ASP A 48 6.70 -16.59 4.02
CA ASP A 48 6.35 -17.42 2.88
C ASP A 48 4.83 -17.63 2.72
N SER A 49 4.02 -17.18 3.70
CA SER A 49 2.56 -17.37 3.68
C SER A 49 1.89 -16.48 2.64
N TYR A 50 0.75 -16.94 2.12
CA TYR A 50 -0.11 -16.11 1.26
C TYR A 50 -1.06 -15.29 2.11
N LEU A 51 -1.08 -13.98 1.86
CA LEU A 51 -1.89 -13.03 2.62
C LEU A 51 -3.27 -12.88 1.98
N ILE A 52 -4.34 -13.04 2.76
CA ILE A 52 -5.70 -12.68 2.36
C ILE A 52 -6.25 -11.59 3.30
N GLY A 53 -7.12 -10.72 2.76
CA GLY A 53 -7.70 -9.65 3.56
C GLY A 53 -8.91 -9.01 2.89
N ASN A 54 -9.74 -8.34 3.72
CA ASN A 54 -10.93 -7.62 3.27
C ASN A 54 -10.91 -6.12 3.65
N GLY A 55 -9.71 -5.62 4.02
CA GLY A 55 -9.51 -4.28 4.57
C GLY A 55 -9.46 -4.28 6.10
N ARG A 56 -10.35 -5.01 6.77
CA ARG A 56 -10.46 -5.09 8.23
C ARG A 56 -9.89 -6.37 8.82
N LEU A 57 -10.25 -7.50 8.28
CA LEU A 57 -9.77 -8.82 8.69
C LEU A 57 -8.65 -9.28 7.75
N GLY A 58 -7.55 -9.73 8.31
CA GLY A 58 -6.44 -10.32 7.59
C GLY A 58 -6.12 -11.74 8.09
N ALA A 59 -5.62 -12.58 7.18
CA ALA A 59 -5.04 -13.87 7.53
C ALA A 59 -3.82 -14.18 6.67
N ALA A 60 -2.83 -14.86 7.28
CA ALA A 60 -1.66 -15.38 6.58
C ALA A 60 -1.81 -16.90 6.44
N ILE A 61 -1.84 -17.40 5.21
CA ILE A 61 -2.14 -18.79 4.87
C ILE A 61 -0.84 -19.55 4.58
N PRO A 62 -0.34 -20.40 5.50
CA PRO A 62 0.87 -21.19 5.27
C PRO A 62 0.65 -22.39 4.36
N GLY A 63 -0.58 -22.90 4.28
CA GLY A 63 -0.91 -24.06 3.45
C GLY A 63 -0.43 -25.39 4.01
N SER A 64 -0.32 -25.57 5.32
CA SER A 64 0.13 -26.83 5.92
C SER A 64 -0.97 -27.91 5.87
N PRO A 65 -0.72 -29.09 5.29
CA PRO A 65 -1.77 -30.09 5.07
C PRO A 65 -2.38 -30.68 6.35
N GLN A 66 -1.57 -30.97 7.37
CA GLN A 66 -2.01 -31.71 8.56
C GLN A 66 -2.34 -30.76 9.73
N VAL A 67 -1.41 -29.91 10.14
CA VAL A 67 -1.61 -28.89 11.18
C VAL A 67 -1.31 -27.54 10.57
N GLU A 68 -2.33 -26.72 10.47
CA GLU A 68 -2.21 -25.39 9.89
C GLU A 68 -2.48 -24.33 10.94
N VAL A 69 -1.49 -23.49 11.20
CA VAL A 69 -1.59 -22.35 12.11
C VAL A 69 -1.73 -21.12 11.24
N ILE A 70 -2.91 -20.51 11.25
CA ILE A 70 -3.28 -19.36 10.43
C ILE A 70 -3.29 -18.13 11.32
N PRO A 71 -2.25 -17.27 11.31
CA PRO A 71 -2.29 -15.98 11.98
C PRO A 71 -3.42 -15.12 11.42
N VAL A 72 -4.25 -14.58 12.31
CA VAL A 72 -5.40 -13.74 11.98
C VAL A 72 -5.28 -12.37 12.64
N ASN A 73 -5.76 -11.35 11.95
CA ASN A 73 -5.68 -9.96 12.37
C ASN A 73 -7.03 -9.25 12.22
N GLU A 74 -7.20 -8.22 13.02
CA GLU A 74 -8.23 -7.19 12.87
C GLU A 74 -7.52 -5.83 12.95
N ASP A 75 -7.73 -4.97 11.96
CA ASP A 75 -6.94 -3.75 11.70
C ASP A 75 -6.92 -2.74 12.86
N SER A 76 -7.92 -2.76 13.76
CA SER A 76 -8.01 -1.84 14.89
C SER A 76 -7.47 -2.41 16.23
N PHE A 77 -6.88 -3.61 16.22
CA PHE A 77 -6.27 -4.15 17.43
C PHE A 77 -4.84 -3.63 17.62
N TRP A 78 -4.71 -2.57 18.43
CA TRP A 78 -3.45 -1.92 18.76
C TRP A 78 -3.18 -2.00 20.27
N SER A 79 -1.92 -1.89 20.66
CA SER A 79 -1.50 -1.99 22.05
C SER A 79 -2.01 -0.81 22.90
N GLY A 80 -2.55 -1.08 24.06
CA GLY A 80 -2.98 -0.06 25.04
C GLY A 80 -4.12 0.85 24.56
N GLY A 81 -4.05 2.14 24.89
CA GLY A 81 -4.99 3.21 24.57
C GLY A 81 -4.26 4.48 24.15
N ALA A 82 -5.00 5.55 23.81
CA ALA A 82 -4.43 6.85 23.45
C ALA A 82 -3.43 7.37 24.49
N LEU A 83 -2.34 7.99 24.01
CA LEU A 83 -1.29 8.55 24.87
C LEU A 83 -1.17 10.07 24.66
N ALA A 84 -0.88 10.78 25.76
CA ALA A 84 -0.41 12.15 25.71
C ALA A 84 1.12 12.14 25.79
N ARG A 85 1.80 12.38 24.65
CA ARG A 85 3.25 12.23 24.54
C ARG A 85 4.02 13.51 24.29
N ILE A 86 3.34 14.65 24.26
CA ILE A 86 4.00 15.95 24.07
C ILE A 86 4.94 16.19 25.25
N ASN A 87 6.22 16.42 24.97
CA ASN A 87 7.22 16.76 25.97
C ASN A 87 6.89 18.12 26.60
N PRO A 88 6.73 18.22 27.92
CA PRO A 88 6.30 19.46 28.57
C PRO A 88 7.35 20.58 28.48
N ASP A 89 8.61 20.23 28.24
CA ASP A 89 9.73 21.19 28.17
C ASP A 89 10.02 21.66 26.74
N ALA A 90 9.35 21.06 25.71
CA ALA A 90 9.65 21.32 24.32
C ALA A 90 9.66 22.82 23.97
N LEU A 91 8.59 23.54 24.32
CA LEU A 91 8.47 24.97 24.04
C LEU A 91 9.54 25.81 24.76
N THR A 92 9.89 25.45 26.00
CA THR A 92 10.87 26.17 26.80
C THR A 92 12.25 26.16 26.17
N TYR A 93 12.66 25.02 25.59
CA TYR A 93 14.01 24.85 25.04
C TYR A 93 14.08 24.96 23.50
N MET A 94 12.94 25.17 22.82
CA MET A 94 12.90 25.24 21.36
C MET A 94 13.84 26.30 20.79
N SER A 95 13.81 27.53 21.34
CA SER A 95 14.66 28.63 20.87
C SER A 95 16.16 28.34 21.06
N GLU A 96 16.54 27.62 22.13
CA GLU A 96 17.94 27.23 22.35
C GLU A 96 18.37 26.14 21.33
N ILE A 97 17.52 25.12 21.08
CA ILE A 97 17.78 24.10 20.07
C ILE A 97 17.96 24.75 18.70
N GLN A 98 17.07 25.67 18.33
CA GLN A 98 17.12 26.42 17.07
C GLN A 98 18.43 27.22 16.93
N SER A 99 18.81 27.94 17.99
CA SER A 99 20.07 28.72 18.00
C SER A 99 21.29 27.81 17.84
N LEU A 100 21.37 26.73 18.62
CA LEU A 100 22.48 25.78 18.54
C LEU A 100 22.63 25.19 17.12
N ALA A 101 21.50 24.81 16.49
CA ALA A 101 21.53 24.26 15.13
C ALA A 101 21.97 25.32 14.11
N ALA A 102 21.45 26.55 14.20
CA ALA A 102 21.80 27.65 13.30
C ALA A 102 23.26 28.15 13.47
N ASP A 103 23.82 28.07 14.68
CA ASP A 103 25.19 28.47 15.03
C ASP A 103 26.24 27.40 14.66
N GLY A 104 25.85 26.27 14.00
CA GLY A 104 26.74 25.20 13.61
C GLY A 104 27.20 24.31 14.79
N ARG A 105 26.39 24.21 15.83
CA ARG A 105 26.58 23.36 17.03
C ARG A 105 25.58 22.19 17.07
N PRO A 106 25.43 21.40 15.98
CA PRO A 106 24.35 20.41 15.86
C PRO A 106 24.47 19.24 16.84
N ILE A 107 25.67 18.95 17.38
CA ILE A 107 25.87 17.91 18.41
C ILE A 107 25.19 18.33 19.72
N GLU A 108 25.35 19.58 20.10
CA GLU A 108 24.72 20.15 21.32
C GLU A 108 23.21 20.29 21.13
N ALA A 109 22.78 20.74 19.95
CA ALA A 109 21.36 20.74 19.56
C ALA A 109 20.74 19.34 19.66
N THR A 110 21.43 18.29 19.14
CA THR A 110 20.98 16.89 19.21
C THR A 110 20.84 16.41 20.66
N THR A 111 21.80 16.77 21.52
CA THR A 111 21.75 16.39 22.93
C THR A 111 20.57 17.01 23.65
N LEU A 112 20.36 18.32 23.47
CA LEU A 112 19.26 19.05 24.09
C LEU A 112 17.90 18.58 23.53
N ALA A 113 17.79 18.33 22.21
CA ALA A 113 16.59 17.79 21.59
C ALA A 113 16.22 16.42 22.15
N GLY A 114 17.19 15.58 22.46
CA GLY A 114 16.95 14.28 23.11
C GLY A 114 16.29 14.40 24.48
N PHE A 115 16.48 15.48 25.21
CA PHE A 115 15.84 15.74 26.50
C PHE A 115 14.50 16.47 26.35
N ALA A 116 14.49 17.57 25.60
CA ALA A 116 13.37 18.51 25.61
C ALA A 116 12.40 18.34 24.41
N TYR A 117 12.84 17.71 23.31
CA TYR A 117 12.06 17.66 22.08
C TYR A 117 11.57 16.24 21.73
N ALA A 118 12.16 15.19 22.28
CA ALA A 118 11.66 13.81 22.15
C ALA A 118 10.32 13.64 22.89
N GLY A 119 9.45 12.79 22.37
CA GLY A 119 8.17 12.47 23.01
C GLY A 119 8.34 11.84 24.41
N THR A 120 7.38 12.06 25.30
CA THR A 120 7.44 11.56 26.69
C THR A 120 6.08 10.97 27.08
N PRO A 121 5.96 9.60 27.12
CA PRO A 121 6.96 8.56 26.77
C PRO A 121 7.41 8.61 25.31
N VAL A 122 8.58 8.01 25.01
CA VAL A 122 9.22 8.14 23.67
C VAL A 122 8.50 7.38 22.58
N SER A 123 7.78 6.28 22.90
CA SER A 123 7.14 5.43 21.88
C SER A 123 5.63 5.66 21.81
N ALA A 124 5.10 5.87 20.62
CA ALA A 124 3.69 5.75 20.31
C ALA A 124 3.23 4.29 20.40
N ARG A 125 1.93 4.05 20.29
CA ARG A 125 1.36 2.69 20.33
C ARG A 125 1.74 1.92 19.08
N HIS A 126 1.72 0.58 19.15
CA HIS A 126 2.05 -0.32 18.06
C HIS A 126 0.85 -1.21 17.70
N TYR A 127 0.88 -1.73 16.49
CA TYR A 127 -0.06 -2.74 16.01
C TYR A 127 0.16 -4.07 16.74
N ASP A 128 -0.90 -4.83 17.03
CA ASP A 128 -0.83 -6.07 17.80
C ASP A 128 -1.55 -7.21 17.06
N ALA A 129 -1.00 -8.43 17.14
CA ALA A 129 -1.62 -9.62 16.57
C ALA A 129 -2.82 -10.07 17.42
N ILE A 130 -3.94 -10.40 16.76
CA ILE A 130 -5.14 -10.85 17.48
C ILE A 130 -5.04 -12.31 17.91
N GLY A 131 -4.39 -13.17 17.13
CA GLY A 131 -4.18 -14.57 17.44
C GLY A 131 -4.05 -15.46 16.22
N ASP A 132 -4.21 -16.75 16.44
CA ASP A 132 -4.15 -17.80 15.42
C ASP A 132 -5.46 -18.59 15.37
N LEU A 133 -5.90 -18.95 14.17
CA LEU A 133 -6.84 -20.03 13.93
C LEU A 133 -6.04 -21.29 13.59
N GLU A 134 -6.10 -22.29 14.44
CA GLU A 134 -5.43 -23.57 14.24
C GLU A 134 -6.42 -24.60 13.68
N LEU A 135 -6.08 -25.19 12.54
CA LEU A 135 -6.83 -26.23 11.87
C LEU A 135 -6.01 -27.51 11.85
N THR A 136 -6.46 -28.55 12.55
CA THR A 136 -5.80 -29.84 12.60
C THR A 136 -6.65 -30.90 11.91
N MET A 137 -6.16 -31.41 10.76
CA MET A 137 -6.80 -32.49 10.00
C MET A 137 -6.57 -33.84 10.66
N SER A 138 -7.58 -34.71 10.67
CA SER A 138 -7.52 -36.04 11.29
C SER A 138 -7.00 -37.14 10.36
N HIS A 139 -6.56 -36.80 9.14
CA HIS A 139 -5.98 -37.77 8.18
C HIS A 139 -4.51 -38.07 8.46
N GLY A 140 -3.94 -39.05 7.75
CA GLY A 140 -2.51 -39.40 7.85
C GLY A 140 -1.56 -38.31 7.40
N SER A 141 -0.28 -38.46 7.77
CA SER A 141 0.75 -37.43 7.53
C SER A 141 1.46 -37.56 6.16
N THR A 142 1.28 -38.68 5.46
CA THR A 142 1.91 -38.87 4.15
C THR A 142 1.11 -38.18 3.06
N VAL A 143 1.66 -37.06 2.60
CA VAL A 143 1.04 -36.16 1.61
C VAL A 143 1.70 -36.37 0.25
N ALA A 144 0.90 -36.39 -0.82
CA ALA A 144 1.35 -36.41 -2.22
C ALA A 144 0.59 -35.35 -3.01
N ASP A 145 1.08 -35.03 -4.21
CA ASP A 145 0.42 -34.13 -5.19
C ASP A 145 0.07 -32.76 -4.61
N TYR A 146 0.97 -32.19 -3.83
CA TYR A 146 0.72 -30.94 -3.13
C TYR A 146 0.94 -29.71 -4.03
N GLU A 147 -0.05 -28.79 -4.04
CA GLU A 147 0.08 -27.42 -4.59
C GLU A 147 -0.72 -26.44 -3.73
N ARG A 148 -0.15 -25.26 -3.48
CA ARG A 148 -0.86 -24.11 -2.89
C ARG A 148 -0.76 -22.89 -3.79
N TRP A 149 -1.74 -21.99 -3.72
CA TRP A 149 -1.80 -20.81 -4.57
C TRP A 149 -2.49 -19.60 -3.89
N LEU A 150 -2.19 -18.43 -4.43
CA LEU A 150 -2.97 -17.20 -4.31
C LEU A 150 -3.31 -16.74 -5.72
N ASP A 151 -4.59 -16.66 -6.06
CA ASP A 151 -5.08 -16.28 -7.38
C ASP A 151 -5.49 -14.81 -7.38
N LEU A 152 -4.72 -13.98 -8.09
CA LEU A 152 -4.99 -12.53 -8.19
C LEU A 152 -6.11 -12.19 -9.19
N ALA A 153 -6.66 -13.17 -9.89
CA ALA A 153 -7.79 -12.95 -10.79
C ALA A 153 -9.13 -12.91 -10.04
N ASP A 154 -9.22 -13.61 -8.90
CA ASP A 154 -10.46 -13.68 -8.11
C ASP A 154 -10.27 -13.43 -6.60
N GLY A 155 -9.03 -13.17 -6.16
CA GLY A 155 -8.72 -12.86 -4.76
C GLY A 155 -8.82 -14.08 -3.83
N THR A 156 -8.77 -15.31 -4.35
CA THR A 156 -8.85 -16.54 -3.56
C THR A 156 -7.49 -17.16 -3.31
N SER A 157 -7.31 -17.78 -2.14
CA SER A 157 -6.15 -18.62 -1.83
C SER A 157 -6.62 -20.06 -1.65
N GLY A 158 -5.73 -21.02 -1.88
CA GLY A 158 -6.08 -22.42 -1.69
C GLY A 158 -4.89 -23.36 -1.69
N LEU A 159 -5.19 -24.61 -1.35
CA LEU A 159 -4.28 -25.72 -1.55
C LEU A 159 -5.05 -26.98 -1.91
N TYR A 160 -4.37 -27.87 -2.64
CA TYR A 160 -4.85 -29.23 -2.81
C TYR A 160 -3.71 -30.20 -2.51
N TYR A 161 -4.05 -31.42 -2.08
CA TYR A 161 -3.11 -32.49 -1.82
C TYR A 161 -3.83 -33.84 -1.73
N SER A 162 -3.08 -34.93 -1.84
CA SER A 162 -3.61 -36.30 -1.74
C SER A 162 -3.09 -36.98 -0.47
N VAL A 163 -3.99 -37.69 0.24
CA VAL A 163 -3.66 -38.56 1.40
C VAL A 163 -4.49 -39.81 1.33
N SER A 164 -3.84 -41.00 1.40
CA SER A 164 -4.51 -42.32 1.47
C SER A 164 -5.56 -42.55 0.38
N GLY A 165 -5.34 -42.03 -0.82
CA GLY A 165 -6.24 -42.16 -1.96
C GLY A 165 -7.41 -41.19 -2.05
N ALA A 166 -7.54 -40.29 -1.08
CA ALA A 166 -8.45 -39.15 -1.13
C ALA A 166 -7.68 -37.88 -1.50
N THR A 167 -8.26 -37.03 -2.38
CA THR A 167 -7.76 -35.67 -2.65
C THR A 167 -8.52 -34.70 -1.78
N PHE A 168 -7.80 -33.83 -1.11
CA PHE A 168 -8.34 -32.76 -0.28
C PHE A 168 -8.10 -31.41 -0.94
N VAL A 169 -9.09 -30.51 -0.81
CA VAL A 169 -9.01 -29.11 -1.22
C VAL A 169 -9.39 -28.23 -0.06
N ARG A 170 -8.59 -27.18 0.20
CA ARG A 170 -8.99 -26.05 1.03
C ARG A 170 -8.99 -24.79 0.18
N GLU A 171 -10.04 -23.97 0.32
CA GLU A 171 -10.13 -22.64 -0.29
C GLU A 171 -10.36 -21.61 0.81
N TYR A 172 -9.67 -20.48 0.72
CA TYR A 172 -9.68 -19.41 1.69
C TYR A 172 -10.07 -18.12 1.00
N ILE A 173 -11.05 -17.42 1.57
CA ILE A 173 -11.46 -16.08 1.13
C ILE A 173 -11.61 -15.14 2.32
N ALA A 174 -11.25 -13.87 2.14
CA ALA A 174 -11.58 -12.80 3.06
C ALA A 174 -12.59 -11.88 2.36
N SER A 175 -13.88 -12.08 2.63
CA SER A 175 -14.95 -11.39 1.92
C SER A 175 -15.21 -10.02 2.54
N ASN A 176 -15.09 -8.94 1.75
CA ASN A 176 -15.49 -7.60 2.19
C ASN A 176 -17.04 -7.50 2.30
N PRO A 177 -17.86 -7.92 1.31
CA PRO A 177 -19.33 -7.82 1.43
C PRO A 177 -19.93 -8.63 2.59
N ALA A 178 -19.30 -9.75 2.97
CA ALA A 178 -19.77 -10.60 4.08
C ALA A 178 -19.05 -10.30 5.41
N ASP A 179 -17.99 -9.50 5.38
CA ASP A 179 -17.13 -9.11 6.50
C ASP A 179 -16.64 -10.29 7.34
N VAL A 180 -16.16 -11.35 6.65
CA VAL A 180 -15.78 -12.63 7.23
C VAL A 180 -14.57 -13.24 6.48
N ILE A 181 -13.74 -13.98 7.21
CA ILE A 181 -12.83 -14.97 6.59
C ILE A 181 -13.58 -16.29 6.55
N ALA A 182 -13.67 -16.91 5.38
CA ALA A 182 -14.30 -18.21 5.18
C ALA A 182 -13.31 -19.22 4.59
N ILE A 183 -13.28 -20.42 5.18
CA ILE A 183 -12.43 -21.53 4.76
C ILE A 183 -13.34 -22.70 4.38
N ARG A 184 -13.22 -23.16 3.16
CA ARG A 184 -13.88 -24.37 2.65
C ARG A 184 -12.92 -25.55 2.74
N VAL A 185 -13.39 -26.68 3.27
CA VAL A 185 -12.64 -27.95 3.31
C VAL A 185 -13.48 -29.02 2.63
N ALA A 186 -12.96 -29.62 1.57
CA ALA A 186 -13.64 -30.65 0.80
C ALA A 186 -12.70 -31.82 0.50
N ALA A 187 -13.29 -33.02 0.27
CA ALA A 187 -12.55 -34.21 -0.11
C ALA A 187 -13.22 -34.97 -1.25
N SER A 188 -12.42 -35.69 -2.05
CA SER A 188 -12.94 -36.51 -3.17
C SER A 188 -13.72 -37.76 -2.75
N LEU A 189 -13.59 -38.19 -1.50
CA LEU A 189 -14.31 -39.32 -0.93
C LEU A 189 -15.34 -38.87 0.10
N PRO A 190 -16.58 -39.32 0.04
CA PRO A 190 -17.61 -39.01 1.02
C PRO A 190 -17.18 -39.38 2.44
N GLY A 191 -17.50 -38.55 3.44
CA GLY A 191 -17.17 -38.78 4.83
C GLY A 191 -15.68 -38.67 5.19
N ALA A 192 -14.84 -38.18 4.26
CA ALA A 192 -13.41 -38.08 4.48
C ALA A 192 -12.96 -36.80 5.20
N VAL A 193 -13.84 -35.80 5.31
CA VAL A 193 -13.49 -34.52 5.97
C VAL A 193 -13.67 -34.66 7.47
N SER A 194 -12.53 -34.71 8.18
CA SER A 194 -12.50 -34.73 9.66
C SER A 194 -11.35 -33.85 10.16
N PHE A 195 -11.67 -32.92 11.07
CA PHE A 195 -10.69 -31.96 11.60
C PHE A 195 -11.16 -31.37 12.93
N ASN A 196 -10.25 -30.68 13.62
CA ASN A 196 -10.62 -29.77 14.70
C ASN A 196 -10.12 -28.35 14.44
N VAL A 197 -10.85 -27.38 14.99
CA VAL A 197 -10.53 -25.94 14.97
C VAL A 197 -10.34 -25.46 16.39
N HIS A 198 -9.31 -24.67 16.60
CA HIS A 198 -8.98 -24.04 17.86
C HIS A 198 -8.58 -22.58 17.61
N LEU A 199 -9.01 -21.66 18.49
CA LEU A 199 -8.52 -20.27 18.51
C LEU A 199 -7.57 -20.08 19.69
N ARG A 200 -6.46 -19.38 19.48
CA ARG A 200 -5.50 -19.07 20.54
C ARG A 200 -4.83 -17.72 20.30
N LYS A 201 -4.36 -17.08 21.35
CA LYS A 201 -3.61 -15.82 21.29
C LYS A 201 -2.15 -16.06 20.89
N GLY A 202 -1.92 -16.49 19.64
CA GLY A 202 -0.65 -16.58 18.94
C GLY A 202 0.53 -17.17 19.71
N LYS A 203 1.73 -16.76 19.34
CA LYS A 203 3.01 -17.20 19.95
C LYS A 203 3.15 -16.95 21.44
N SER A 204 2.29 -16.14 22.04
CA SER A 204 2.31 -15.83 23.48
C SER A 204 1.87 -16.98 24.38
N LEU A 205 1.52 -18.13 23.83
CA LEU A 205 1.05 -19.29 24.57
C LEU A 205 -0.17 -18.95 25.45
N ASN A 206 -1.12 -18.16 24.91
CA ASN A 206 -2.36 -17.76 25.55
C ASN A 206 -2.18 -16.89 26.81
N LYS A 207 -1.04 -16.23 27.00
CA LYS A 207 -0.78 -15.39 28.18
C LYS A 207 -1.62 -14.09 28.21
N PHE A 208 -2.18 -13.68 27.09
CA PHE A 208 -2.97 -12.45 26.91
C PHE A 208 -4.40 -12.77 26.46
N GLU A 209 -4.87 -13.98 26.71
CA GLU A 209 -6.22 -14.44 26.50
C GLU A 209 -6.93 -14.47 27.86
N ASP A 210 -8.02 -13.70 27.99
CA ASP A 210 -8.77 -13.59 29.24
C ASP A 210 -9.84 -14.69 29.35
N TYR A 211 -10.37 -15.11 28.19
CA TYR A 211 -11.34 -16.19 28.12
C TYR A 211 -11.31 -16.91 26.77
N SER A 212 -11.62 -18.21 26.82
CA SER A 212 -12.00 -19.02 25.68
C SER A 212 -13.23 -19.85 26.06
N GLU A 213 -14.26 -19.82 25.21
CA GLU A 213 -15.54 -20.47 25.53
C GLU A 213 -16.18 -21.10 24.29
N LYS A 214 -16.94 -22.17 24.53
CA LYS A 214 -17.82 -22.77 23.52
C LYS A 214 -19.20 -22.13 23.59
N VAL A 215 -19.79 -21.91 22.39
CA VAL A 215 -21.16 -21.43 22.25
C VAL A 215 -21.94 -22.42 21.37
N GLY A 216 -22.86 -23.16 22.00
CA GLY A 216 -23.57 -24.24 21.29
C GLY A 216 -22.64 -25.42 20.97
N SER A 217 -22.90 -26.06 19.82
CA SER A 217 -22.16 -27.26 19.37
C SER A 217 -21.19 -26.97 18.21
N ASP A 218 -21.11 -25.76 17.70
CA ASP A 218 -20.45 -25.45 16.45
C ASP A 218 -19.61 -24.17 16.49
N THR A 219 -19.52 -23.49 17.64
CA THR A 219 -18.91 -22.17 17.76
C THR A 219 -17.99 -22.10 18.96
N VAL A 220 -16.82 -21.49 18.79
CA VAL A 220 -15.91 -21.10 19.87
C VAL A 220 -15.60 -19.59 19.75
N VAL A 221 -15.42 -18.93 20.91
CA VAL A 221 -15.07 -17.52 21.00
C VAL A 221 -13.91 -17.37 21.99
N MET A 222 -12.94 -16.58 21.61
CA MET A 222 -11.80 -16.18 22.43
C MET A 222 -11.81 -14.66 22.57
N GLY A 223 -11.34 -14.14 23.70
CA GLY A 223 -11.21 -12.69 23.86
C GLY A 223 -10.23 -12.32 24.96
N GLY A 224 -9.82 -11.06 24.91
CA GLY A 224 -8.85 -10.48 25.82
C GLY A 224 -8.61 -9.01 25.53
N GLY A 225 -7.61 -8.46 26.20
CA GLY A 225 -7.22 -7.08 26.02
C GLY A 225 -5.71 -6.88 26.11
N SER A 226 -5.23 -5.73 25.64
CA SER A 226 -3.86 -5.31 25.87
C SER A 226 -3.76 -4.63 27.24
N ALA A 227 -3.04 -5.19 28.11
CA ALA A 227 -2.51 -4.91 29.47
C ALA A 227 -2.79 -3.58 30.23
N SER A 228 -3.77 -2.73 29.90
CA SER A 228 -4.13 -1.55 30.72
C SER A 228 -5.64 -1.34 30.82
N SER A 229 -6.10 -0.61 31.85
CA SER A 229 -7.54 -0.34 32.08
C SER A 229 -8.25 0.35 30.92
N ASP A 230 -7.52 1.12 30.12
CA ASP A 230 -8.03 1.87 28.98
C ASP A 230 -7.64 1.23 27.64
N ALA A 231 -7.17 -0.03 27.68
CA ALA A 231 -6.72 -0.78 26.52
C ALA A 231 -7.87 -1.26 25.64
N ILE A 232 -7.53 -1.42 24.36
CA ILE A 232 -8.45 -2.08 23.42
C ILE A 232 -8.65 -3.52 23.84
N SER A 233 -9.92 -3.92 23.95
CA SER A 233 -10.32 -5.32 24.11
C SER A 233 -10.83 -5.86 22.78
N PHE A 234 -10.67 -7.18 22.58
CA PHE A 234 -11.13 -7.87 21.38
C PHE A 234 -11.97 -9.09 21.72
N ALA A 235 -12.74 -9.56 20.76
CA ALA A 235 -13.26 -10.91 20.70
C ALA A 235 -13.11 -11.45 19.28
N SER A 236 -12.67 -12.69 19.18
CA SER A 236 -12.57 -13.46 17.94
C SER A 236 -13.42 -14.70 18.03
N GLY A 237 -14.09 -15.08 16.95
CA GLY A 237 -14.90 -16.28 16.95
C GLY A 237 -14.72 -17.10 15.69
N ALA A 238 -14.82 -18.42 15.85
CA ALA A 238 -14.88 -19.37 14.74
C ALA A 238 -16.15 -20.21 14.85
N ARG A 239 -16.79 -20.48 13.71
CA ARG A 239 -17.95 -21.36 13.58
C ARG A 239 -17.76 -22.35 12.43
N VAL A 240 -18.12 -23.62 12.68
CA VAL A 240 -18.07 -24.70 11.68
C VAL A 240 -19.48 -25.12 11.27
N VAL A 241 -19.69 -25.17 9.95
CA VAL A 241 -20.89 -25.76 9.30
C VAL A 241 -20.42 -26.91 8.45
N ALA A 242 -21.14 -28.04 8.46
CA ALA A 242 -20.75 -29.24 7.69
C ALA A 242 -21.93 -29.80 6.90
N ASP A 243 -21.63 -30.35 5.73
CA ASP A 243 -22.53 -31.22 4.99
C ASP A 243 -22.14 -32.69 5.26
N GLY A 244 -23.05 -33.44 5.83
CA GLY A 244 -22.77 -34.76 6.37
C GLY A 244 -21.99 -34.74 7.68
N GLY A 245 -21.69 -35.92 8.22
CA GLY A 245 -20.92 -36.08 9.46
C GLY A 245 -21.54 -35.44 10.71
N THR A 246 -20.69 -35.03 11.64
CA THR A 246 -21.11 -34.40 12.91
C THR A 246 -20.19 -33.25 13.29
N VAL A 247 -20.76 -32.21 13.91
CA VAL A 247 -20.02 -31.08 14.50
C VAL A 247 -20.34 -31.00 15.98
N LYS A 248 -19.32 -30.92 16.83
CA LYS A 248 -19.46 -30.75 18.28
C LYS A 248 -18.34 -29.88 18.86
N THR A 249 -18.59 -29.27 20.00
CA THR A 249 -17.57 -28.52 20.74
C THR A 249 -17.14 -29.29 22.00
N ILE A 250 -15.83 -29.36 22.25
CA ILE A 250 -15.25 -29.94 23.49
C ILE A 250 -14.20 -28.94 23.99
N GLY A 251 -14.41 -28.39 25.17
CA GLY A 251 -13.55 -27.29 25.66
C GLY A 251 -13.66 -26.10 24.71
N ASP A 252 -12.52 -25.63 24.23
CA ASP A 252 -12.34 -24.51 23.28
C ASP A 252 -12.06 -25.01 21.84
N HIS A 253 -12.39 -26.25 21.53
CA HIS A 253 -12.24 -26.85 20.20
C HIS A 253 -13.58 -27.14 19.55
N ILE A 254 -13.69 -26.92 18.24
CA ILE A 254 -14.77 -27.43 17.39
C ILE A 254 -14.25 -28.65 16.66
N ILE A 255 -14.95 -29.74 16.76
CA ILE A 255 -14.59 -31.03 16.15
C ILE A 255 -15.63 -31.34 15.08
N CYS A 256 -15.19 -31.45 13.81
CA CYS A 256 -15.94 -31.96 12.67
C CYS A 256 -15.45 -33.38 12.39
N ASP A 257 -16.40 -34.32 12.23
CA ASP A 257 -16.05 -35.72 12.02
C ASP A 257 -16.95 -36.38 10.95
N GLY A 258 -16.31 -36.92 9.91
CA GLY A 258 -16.96 -37.67 8.86
C GLY A 258 -17.86 -36.87 7.91
N ALA A 259 -17.55 -35.58 7.68
CA ALA A 259 -18.30 -34.75 6.72
C ALA A 259 -17.87 -35.01 5.26
N ASP A 260 -18.75 -34.71 4.32
CA ASP A 260 -18.46 -34.67 2.89
C ASP A 260 -17.74 -33.37 2.52
N GLU A 261 -18.21 -32.26 3.12
CA GLU A 261 -17.68 -30.92 2.97
C GLU A 261 -17.94 -30.11 4.25
N ALA A 262 -17.06 -29.14 4.57
CA ALA A 262 -17.26 -28.26 5.72
C ALA A 262 -16.75 -26.84 5.46
N TRP A 263 -17.32 -25.89 6.20
CA TRP A 263 -16.99 -24.46 6.13
C TRP A 263 -16.68 -23.94 7.52
N ILE A 264 -15.55 -23.21 7.62
CA ILE A 264 -15.14 -22.53 8.84
C ILE A 264 -15.29 -21.02 8.58
N TYR A 265 -16.06 -20.34 9.41
CA TYR A 265 -16.23 -18.88 9.35
C TYR A 265 -15.54 -18.25 10.55
N PHE A 266 -14.71 -17.25 10.29
CA PHE A 266 -14.00 -16.48 11.30
C PHE A 266 -14.32 -15.00 11.19
N THR A 267 -14.59 -14.34 12.32
CA THR A 267 -14.66 -12.89 12.45
C THR A 267 -14.12 -12.43 13.78
N SER A 268 -13.76 -11.16 13.88
CA SER A 268 -13.22 -10.53 15.08
C SER A 268 -13.68 -9.08 15.16
N TRP A 269 -13.84 -8.57 16.37
CA TRP A 269 -14.14 -7.17 16.67
C TRP A 269 -13.32 -6.66 17.83
N THR A 270 -13.07 -5.35 17.85
CA THR A 270 -12.43 -4.65 18.98
C THR A 270 -13.36 -3.61 19.57
N THR A 271 -13.02 -3.14 20.76
CA THR A 271 -13.74 -2.03 21.44
C THR A 271 -13.60 -0.69 20.73
N VAL A 272 -12.71 -0.57 19.74
CA VAL A 272 -12.62 0.62 18.87
C VAL A 272 -13.89 0.78 18.04
N ARG A 273 -14.48 -0.32 17.57
CA ARG A 273 -15.64 -0.32 16.65
C ARG A 273 -16.93 -0.82 17.31
N ARG A 274 -16.85 -1.67 18.33
CA ARG A 274 -18.00 -2.29 19.00
C ARG A 274 -17.84 -2.23 20.50
N SER A 275 -18.78 -1.61 21.19
CA SER A 275 -18.78 -1.54 22.66
C SER A 275 -18.81 -2.92 23.34
N ASN A 276 -19.37 -3.92 22.66
CA ASN A 276 -19.36 -5.32 23.08
C ASN A 276 -18.89 -6.21 21.93
N PRO A 277 -17.55 -6.42 21.76
CA PRO A 277 -16.99 -7.22 20.68
C PRO A 277 -17.52 -8.66 20.63
N ARG A 278 -17.69 -9.29 21.79
CA ARG A 278 -18.18 -10.68 21.90
C ARG A 278 -19.58 -10.85 21.29
N ASP A 279 -20.53 -10.01 21.68
CA ASP A 279 -21.90 -10.09 21.15
C ASP A 279 -21.95 -9.78 19.65
N ALA A 280 -21.11 -8.87 19.16
CA ALA A 280 -20.97 -8.58 17.74
C ALA A 280 -20.48 -9.81 16.96
N VAL A 281 -19.40 -10.47 17.44
CA VAL A 281 -18.87 -11.70 16.84
C VAL A 281 -19.95 -12.79 16.76
N LEU A 282 -20.67 -13.02 17.84
CA LEU A 282 -21.74 -14.05 17.87
C LEU A 282 -22.91 -13.72 16.93
N SER A 283 -23.28 -12.44 16.83
CA SER A 283 -24.30 -11.97 15.91
C SER A 283 -23.90 -12.25 14.44
N ASP A 284 -22.67 -11.89 14.08
CA ASP A 284 -22.18 -12.03 12.70
C ASP A 284 -22.02 -13.51 12.32
N LEU A 285 -21.42 -14.33 13.20
CA LEU A 285 -21.31 -15.78 12.95
C LEU A 285 -22.67 -16.46 12.82
N LYS A 286 -23.69 -15.98 13.56
CA LYS A 286 -25.05 -16.49 13.40
C LYS A 286 -25.67 -16.08 12.07
N ALA A 287 -25.46 -14.84 11.64
CA ALA A 287 -25.99 -14.33 10.38
C ALA A 287 -25.35 -15.04 9.18
N ILE A 288 -24.03 -15.21 9.19
CA ILE A 288 -23.28 -15.82 8.08
C ILE A 288 -23.60 -17.31 7.90
N SER A 289 -23.81 -18.05 8.99
CA SER A 289 -24.09 -19.49 8.94
C SER A 289 -25.44 -19.85 8.30
N GLY A 290 -26.32 -18.88 8.13
CA GLY A 290 -27.57 -19.02 7.38
C GLY A 290 -27.42 -18.78 5.87
N GLN A 291 -26.24 -18.38 5.40
CA GLN A 291 -25.95 -18.12 4.00
C GLN A 291 -25.25 -19.33 3.34
N ASN A 292 -25.48 -19.49 2.03
CA ASN A 292 -24.77 -20.50 1.26
C ASN A 292 -23.35 -20.00 0.94
N TYR A 293 -22.32 -20.83 1.19
CA TYR A 293 -20.92 -20.51 0.90
C TYR A 293 -20.71 -20.07 -0.56
N THR A 294 -21.36 -20.73 -1.52
CA THR A 294 -21.26 -20.35 -2.94
C THR A 294 -21.70 -18.91 -3.17
N SER A 295 -22.74 -18.43 -2.45
CA SER A 295 -23.17 -17.04 -2.55
C SER A 295 -22.18 -16.06 -1.94
N ILE A 296 -21.56 -16.41 -0.80
CA ILE A 296 -20.52 -15.61 -0.15
C ILE A 296 -19.31 -15.52 -1.08
N ARG A 297 -18.87 -16.64 -1.64
CA ARG A 297 -17.77 -16.72 -2.60
C ARG A 297 -18.02 -15.87 -3.85
N GLN A 298 -19.23 -15.97 -4.43
CA GLN A 298 -19.59 -15.20 -5.62
C GLN A 298 -19.62 -13.70 -5.32
N ALA A 299 -20.12 -13.28 -4.17
CA ALA A 299 -20.13 -11.87 -3.74
C ALA A 299 -18.70 -11.36 -3.54
N HIS A 300 -17.82 -12.16 -2.91
CA HIS A 300 -16.39 -11.85 -2.76
C HIS A 300 -15.70 -11.64 -4.12
N ILE A 301 -15.88 -12.59 -5.05
CA ILE A 301 -15.25 -12.49 -6.38
C ILE A 301 -15.77 -11.28 -7.14
N SER A 302 -17.08 -11.02 -7.11
CA SER A 302 -17.68 -9.87 -7.81
C SER A 302 -17.18 -8.54 -7.26
N ASP A 303 -17.07 -8.39 -5.94
CA ASP A 303 -16.52 -7.21 -5.28
C ASP A 303 -15.05 -7.00 -5.64
N TYR A 304 -14.25 -8.04 -5.48
CA TYR A 304 -12.82 -7.99 -5.78
C TYR A 304 -12.56 -7.65 -7.26
N GLN A 305 -13.22 -8.33 -8.20
CA GLN A 305 -13.09 -8.10 -9.63
C GLN A 305 -13.57 -6.72 -10.07
N GLY A 306 -14.52 -6.13 -9.36
CA GLY A 306 -14.96 -4.74 -9.55
C GLY A 306 -13.83 -3.72 -9.37
N LEU A 307 -12.80 -4.06 -8.58
CA LEU A 307 -11.60 -3.25 -8.36
C LEU A 307 -10.40 -3.77 -9.18
N ALA A 308 -10.07 -5.04 -9.04
CA ALA A 308 -8.90 -5.66 -9.67
C ALA A 308 -8.98 -5.62 -11.21
N GLY A 309 -10.17 -5.81 -11.77
CA GLY A 309 -10.41 -5.88 -13.21
C GLY A 309 -10.32 -4.55 -13.96
N ARG A 310 -10.09 -3.42 -13.28
CA ARG A 310 -10.01 -2.09 -13.93
C ARG A 310 -8.72 -1.86 -14.70
N VAL A 311 -7.61 -2.46 -14.26
CA VAL A 311 -6.30 -2.24 -14.89
C VAL A 311 -5.69 -3.54 -15.36
N HIS A 312 -5.30 -3.55 -16.62
CA HIS A 312 -4.62 -4.67 -17.26
C HIS A 312 -3.27 -4.24 -17.84
N LEU A 313 -2.23 -4.97 -17.51
CA LEU A 313 -0.88 -4.79 -18.03
C LEU A 313 -0.46 -6.03 -18.82
N ASN A 314 0.12 -5.84 -20.01
CA ASN A 314 0.78 -6.86 -20.81
C ASN A 314 2.09 -6.30 -21.35
N ILE A 315 3.20 -6.93 -21.01
CA ILE A 315 4.55 -6.58 -21.46
C ILE A 315 5.23 -7.76 -22.19
N GLY A 316 4.42 -8.68 -22.72
CA GLY A 316 4.83 -9.89 -23.39
C GLY A 316 4.30 -11.15 -22.70
N SER A 317 4.65 -12.31 -23.24
CA SER A 317 4.24 -13.62 -22.72
C SER A 317 5.43 -14.47 -22.33
N SER A 318 5.33 -15.12 -21.19
CA SER A 318 6.29 -16.13 -20.73
C SER A 318 6.18 -17.42 -21.54
N SER A 319 7.28 -18.14 -21.69
CA SER A 319 7.30 -19.44 -22.33
C SER A 319 6.49 -20.48 -21.54
N SER A 320 6.06 -21.56 -22.22
CA SER A 320 5.38 -22.67 -21.55
C SER A 320 6.24 -23.31 -20.45
N MET A 321 7.57 -23.28 -20.60
CA MET A 321 8.50 -23.78 -19.58
C MET A 321 8.49 -22.89 -18.33
N GLN A 322 8.54 -21.57 -18.50
CA GLN A 322 8.46 -20.61 -17.38
C GLN A 322 7.12 -20.73 -16.63
N LYS A 323 6.00 -20.86 -17.37
CA LYS A 323 4.65 -21.01 -16.76
C LYS A 323 4.48 -22.29 -15.95
N ALA A 324 5.25 -23.33 -16.26
CA ALA A 324 5.23 -24.61 -15.52
C ALA A 324 6.06 -24.57 -14.22
N LEU A 325 6.89 -23.55 -14.02
CA LEU A 325 7.71 -23.39 -12.80
C LEU A 325 6.92 -22.72 -11.68
N SER A 326 7.23 -23.10 -10.43
CA SER A 326 6.73 -22.39 -9.25
C SER A 326 7.17 -20.92 -9.26
N THR A 327 6.47 -20.06 -8.52
CA THR A 327 6.83 -18.64 -8.43
C THR A 327 8.29 -18.46 -7.97
N ALA A 328 8.73 -19.23 -6.97
CA ALA A 328 10.11 -19.17 -6.48
C ALA A 328 11.15 -19.59 -7.53
N ASP A 329 10.85 -20.61 -8.33
CA ASP A 329 11.74 -21.06 -9.41
C ASP A 329 11.82 -20.03 -10.54
N ARG A 330 10.71 -19.35 -10.87
CA ARG A 330 10.68 -18.25 -11.84
C ARG A 330 11.53 -17.07 -11.34
N MET A 331 11.37 -16.69 -10.07
CA MET A 331 12.15 -15.63 -9.43
C MET A 331 13.67 -15.87 -9.50
N THR A 332 14.09 -17.11 -9.19
CA THR A 332 15.51 -17.49 -9.20
C THR A 332 16.14 -17.36 -10.59
N ARG A 333 15.37 -17.51 -11.64
CA ARG A 333 15.84 -17.45 -13.04
C ARG A 333 15.73 -16.08 -13.68
N LEU A 334 14.97 -15.15 -13.10
CA LEU A 334 14.57 -13.89 -13.72
C LEU A 334 15.75 -13.04 -14.23
N THR A 335 16.91 -13.12 -13.58
CA THR A 335 18.12 -12.39 -14.00
C THR A 335 18.68 -12.90 -15.33
N ASP A 336 18.65 -14.22 -15.55
CA ASP A 336 19.24 -14.88 -16.70
C ASP A 336 18.20 -15.19 -17.80
N ASP A 337 16.93 -15.28 -17.45
CA ASP A 337 15.81 -15.65 -18.32
C ASP A 337 14.62 -14.70 -18.04
N PHE A 338 14.53 -13.63 -18.81
CA PHE A 338 13.51 -12.60 -18.65
C PHE A 338 12.09 -13.18 -18.70
N ASP A 339 11.31 -12.92 -17.67
CA ASP A 339 9.96 -13.45 -17.48
C ASP A 339 8.92 -12.32 -17.37
N PRO A 340 8.28 -11.91 -18.48
CA PRO A 340 7.37 -10.77 -18.48
C PRO A 340 6.13 -10.99 -17.60
N GLU A 341 5.56 -12.20 -17.57
CA GLU A 341 4.36 -12.47 -16.76
C GLU A 341 4.66 -12.48 -15.26
N LEU A 342 5.91 -12.70 -14.84
CA LEU A 342 6.30 -12.55 -13.45
C LEU A 342 6.30 -11.07 -13.01
N ILE A 343 6.73 -10.16 -13.90
CA ILE A 343 6.65 -8.71 -13.65
C ILE A 343 5.19 -8.25 -13.60
N ILE A 344 4.36 -8.74 -14.53
CA ILE A 344 2.90 -8.47 -14.52
C ILE A 344 2.28 -8.98 -13.21
N LEU A 345 2.65 -10.17 -12.76
CA LEU A 345 2.17 -10.76 -11.52
C LEU A 345 2.53 -9.88 -10.31
N ASN A 346 3.78 -9.38 -10.24
CA ASN A 346 4.20 -8.46 -9.19
C ASN A 346 3.44 -7.12 -9.23
N PHE A 347 3.21 -6.56 -10.42
CA PHE A 347 2.40 -5.34 -10.58
C PHE A 347 0.97 -5.53 -10.06
N GLN A 348 0.32 -6.63 -10.40
CA GLN A 348 -1.03 -6.94 -9.94
C GLN A 348 -1.05 -7.32 -8.45
N PHE A 349 0.05 -7.89 -7.92
CA PHE A 349 0.15 -8.24 -6.50
C PHE A 349 0.13 -7.01 -5.60
N GLY A 350 0.83 -5.91 -5.95
CA GLY A 350 0.71 -4.68 -5.17
C GLY A 350 -0.71 -4.09 -5.20
N ARG A 351 -1.42 -4.16 -6.33
CA ARG A 351 -2.85 -3.80 -6.40
C ARG A 351 -3.72 -4.69 -5.51
N TYR A 352 -3.48 -6.01 -5.54
CA TYR A 352 -4.15 -6.98 -4.68
C TYR A 352 -3.97 -6.64 -3.20
N LEU A 353 -2.74 -6.40 -2.76
CA LEU A 353 -2.45 -6.08 -1.36
C LEU A 353 -3.18 -4.81 -0.90
N LEU A 354 -3.30 -3.78 -1.75
CA LEU A 354 -4.04 -2.57 -1.42
C LEU A 354 -5.55 -2.85 -1.30
N ILE A 355 -6.14 -3.60 -2.23
CA ILE A 355 -7.55 -4.01 -2.18
C ILE A 355 -7.84 -4.85 -0.92
N ALA A 356 -6.89 -5.69 -0.52
CA ALA A 356 -7.01 -6.58 0.65
C ALA A 356 -6.82 -5.86 1.99
N SER A 357 -6.18 -4.68 2.02
CA SER A 357 -5.78 -4.00 3.26
C SER A 357 -6.33 -2.58 3.46
N SER A 358 -7.03 -2.01 2.47
CA SER A 358 -7.61 -0.65 2.55
C SER A 358 -8.98 -0.62 1.88
N ARG A 359 -10.04 -0.50 2.67
CA ARG A 359 -11.44 -0.46 2.20
C ARG A 359 -12.22 0.58 3.02
N ASP A 360 -13.38 0.97 2.53
CA ASP A 360 -14.27 1.87 3.28
C ASP A 360 -14.51 1.39 4.72
N ASN A 361 -14.47 2.31 5.67
CA ASN A 361 -14.65 2.05 7.10
C ASN A 361 -13.58 1.13 7.74
N THR A 362 -12.42 0.96 7.10
CA THR A 362 -11.24 0.28 7.67
C THR A 362 -10.17 1.28 8.10
N LEU A 363 -9.02 0.78 8.55
CA LEU A 363 -7.84 1.62 8.80
C LEU A 363 -6.86 1.50 7.63
N PRO A 364 -5.94 2.47 7.46
CA PRO A 364 -4.90 2.36 6.43
C PRO A 364 -3.99 1.16 6.66
N PRO A 365 -3.37 0.59 5.60
CA PRO A 365 -2.31 -0.39 5.77
C PRO A 365 -1.10 0.24 6.48
N ASN A 366 -0.65 -0.41 7.56
CA ASN A 366 0.57 -0.06 8.27
C ASN A 366 1.82 -0.64 7.55
N LEU A 367 3.00 -0.68 8.20
CA LEU A 367 4.23 -1.22 7.60
C LEU A 367 4.07 -2.67 7.09
N GLN A 368 3.24 -3.47 7.75
CA GLN A 368 2.93 -4.85 7.34
C GLN A 368 1.52 -5.00 6.74
N GLY A 369 0.90 -3.91 6.30
CA GLY A 369 -0.50 -3.91 5.84
C GLY A 369 -1.47 -4.04 7.01
N ILE A 370 -2.21 -5.16 7.04
CA ILE A 370 -3.05 -5.55 8.18
C ILE A 370 -2.58 -6.88 8.79
N TRP A 371 -1.43 -7.40 8.36
CA TRP A 371 -0.94 -8.74 8.71
C TRP A 371 0.26 -8.67 9.67
N SER A 372 0.13 -9.30 10.82
CA SER A 372 1.21 -9.51 11.79
C SER A 372 0.92 -10.77 12.60
N GLN A 373 1.97 -11.51 12.91
CA GLN A 373 1.90 -12.65 13.85
C GLN A 373 2.49 -12.31 15.23
N ASP A 374 3.09 -11.14 15.38
CA ASP A 374 3.88 -10.77 16.54
C ASP A 374 3.13 -9.78 17.44
N LEU A 375 3.33 -9.92 18.76
CA LEU A 375 2.82 -8.97 19.77
C LEU A 375 3.66 -7.69 19.84
N ASP A 376 4.91 -7.76 19.38
CA ASP A 376 5.83 -6.63 19.28
C ASP A 376 6.52 -6.73 17.89
N PRO A 377 5.82 -6.34 16.82
CA PRO A 377 6.35 -6.41 15.48
C PRO A 377 7.49 -5.40 15.27
N GLN A 378 8.31 -5.62 14.24
CA GLN A 378 9.40 -4.70 13.91
C GLN A 378 8.85 -3.29 13.66
N TRP A 379 9.54 -2.29 14.21
CA TRP A 379 9.11 -0.87 14.24
C TRP A 379 7.69 -0.66 14.76
N GLY A 380 7.14 -1.65 15.47
CA GLY A 380 5.78 -1.66 15.99
C GLY A 380 4.69 -1.77 14.92
N SER A 381 5.01 -2.05 13.66
CA SER A 381 4.07 -1.98 12.52
C SER A 381 3.17 -0.74 12.60
N LYS A 382 3.79 0.43 12.86
CA LYS A 382 3.10 1.72 12.95
C LYS A 382 2.86 2.33 11.58
N TYR A 383 2.20 3.46 11.55
CA TYR A 383 2.13 4.32 10.38
C TYR A 383 3.39 5.20 10.35
N THR A 384 4.45 4.72 9.69
CA THR A 384 5.65 5.52 9.44
C THR A 384 5.39 6.43 8.25
N ILE A 385 5.46 7.76 8.48
CA ILE A 385 5.04 8.80 7.54
C ILE A 385 6.19 9.69 7.05
N ASN A 386 7.42 9.17 7.08
CA ASN A 386 8.55 9.81 6.39
C ASN A 386 8.80 9.22 4.99
N ILE A 387 8.04 8.16 4.60
CA ILE A 387 7.96 7.54 3.27
C ILE A 387 6.89 6.43 3.19
N ASN A 388 6.87 5.49 4.16
CA ASN A 388 6.22 4.19 4.02
C ASN A 388 4.71 4.29 3.80
N THR A 389 3.97 4.97 4.68
CA THR A 389 2.52 5.14 4.53
C THR A 389 2.14 5.90 3.27
N GLN A 390 2.92 6.91 2.89
CA GLN A 390 2.70 7.63 1.63
C GLN A 390 2.88 6.68 0.43
N MET A 391 3.94 5.85 0.44
CA MET A 391 4.21 4.88 -0.61
C MET A 391 3.11 3.82 -0.73
N ASN A 392 2.48 3.44 0.38
CA ASN A 392 1.35 2.49 0.36
C ASN A 392 0.21 2.96 -0.55
N TYR A 393 0.01 4.27 -0.68
CA TYR A 393 -1.06 4.85 -1.49
C TYR A 393 -0.63 5.38 -2.87
N TRP A 394 0.66 5.37 -3.21
CA TRP A 394 1.10 5.81 -4.54
C TRP A 394 0.44 5.07 -5.70
N PRO A 395 0.19 3.74 -5.65
CA PRO A 395 -0.48 3.06 -6.74
C PRO A 395 -1.98 3.36 -6.83
N SER A 396 -2.64 3.80 -5.74
CA SER A 396 -4.10 3.96 -5.69
C SER A 396 -4.64 4.87 -6.81
N TYR A 397 -3.91 5.93 -7.10
CA TYR A 397 -4.32 6.92 -8.11
C TYR A 397 -4.13 6.37 -9.52
N VAL A 398 -2.89 6.16 -9.94
CA VAL A 398 -2.56 5.78 -11.32
C VAL A 398 -3.09 4.41 -11.72
N THR A 399 -3.30 3.48 -10.76
CA THR A 399 -3.84 2.15 -11.04
C THR A 399 -5.34 2.00 -10.77
N ASN A 400 -6.09 3.11 -10.78
CA ASN A 400 -7.55 3.15 -10.73
C ASN A 400 -8.19 2.47 -9.51
N LEU A 401 -7.68 2.81 -8.31
CA LEU A 401 -8.13 2.34 -7.00
C LEU A 401 -8.35 3.52 -6.04
N VAL A 402 -8.81 4.66 -6.54
CA VAL A 402 -8.87 5.93 -5.81
C VAL A 402 -9.78 5.89 -4.58
N GLU A 403 -10.87 5.12 -4.61
CA GLU A 403 -11.79 4.96 -3.49
C GLU A 403 -11.15 4.33 -2.25
N LEU A 404 -10.02 3.63 -2.42
CA LEU A 404 -9.29 3.01 -1.30
C LEU A 404 -8.52 4.03 -0.44
N ASN A 405 -8.56 5.32 -0.78
CA ASN A 405 -7.92 6.38 0.01
C ASN A 405 -8.76 6.86 1.22
N GLY A 406 -10.03 6.47 1.35
CA GLY A 406 -10.88 6.87 2.47
C GLY A 406 -10.24 6.67 3.84
N PRO A 407 -9.72 5.47 4.17
CA PRO A 407 -9.04 5.23 5.45
C PRO A 407 -7.83 6.15 5.71
N LEU A 408 -7.10 6.54 4.67
CA LEU A 408 -5.98 7.47 4.77
C LEU A 408 -6.47 8.87 5.18
N PHE A 409 -7.57 9.35 4.59
CA PHE A 409 -8.15 10.64 4.91
C PHE A 409 -8.67 10.68 6.36
N ASP A 410 -9.30 9.61 6.83
CA ASP A 410 -9.71 9.47 8.23
C ASP A 410 -8.52 9.54 9.20
N LEU A 411 -7.39 8.94 8.86
CA LEU A 411 -6.16 9.05 9.65
C LEU A 411 -5.61 10.49 9.63
N ILE A 412 -5.60 11.15 8.48
CA ILE A 412 -5.16 12.54 8.34
C ILE A 412 -5.99 13.46 9.24
N GLU A 413 -7.32 13.31 9.28
CA GLU A 413 -8.19 14.12 10.16
C GLU A 413 -7.86 13.92 11.66
N LYS A 414 -7.58 12.69 12.08
CA LYS A 414 -7.12 12.41 13.46
C LYS A 414 -5.77 13.08 13.74
N MET A 415 -4.84 13.02 12.77
CA MET A 415 -3.54 13.68 12.91
C MET A 415 -3.68 15.22 12.98
N VAL A 416 -4.58 15.82 12.21
CA VAL A 416 -4.87 17.26 12.29
C VAL A 416 -5.39 17.64 13.67
N ALA A 417 -6.38 16.89 14.17
CA ALA A 417 -6.97 17.13 15.50
C ALA A 417 -5.93 17.09 16.63
N SER A 418 -5.06 16.07 16.63
CA SER A 418 -3.96 15.94 17.61
C SER A 418 -2.83 16.93 17.35
N GLY A 419 -2.51 17.15 16.09
CA GLY A 419 -1.40 17.98 15.59
C GLY A 419 -1.53 19.45 15.94
N THR A 420 -2.75 19.97 16.03
CA THR A 420 -3.02 21.33 16.48
C THR A 420 -2.54 21.55 17.93
N THR A 421 -2.75 20.57 18.80
CA THR A 421 -2.25 20.59 20.16
C THR A 421 -0.71 20.52 20.19
N THR A 422 -0.13 19.69 19.35
CA THR A 422 1.34 19.54 19.23
C THR A 422 1.97 20.84 18.69
N ALA A 423 1.41 21.45 17.64
CA ALA A 423 1.89 22.73 17.09
C ALA A 423 1.89 23.83 18.16
N THR A 424 0.80 23.96 18.91
CA THR A 424 0.68 24.98 19.96
C THR A 424 1.65 24.72 21.12
N LYS A 425 1.70 23.49 21.65
CA LYS A 425 2.46 23.18 22.89
C LYS A 425 3.95 23.05 22.67
N MET A 426 4.39 22.55 21.51
CA MET A 426 5.83 22.35 21.26
C MET A 426 6.49 23.53 20.54
N TYR A 427 5.70 24.30 19.73
CA TYR A 427 6.25 25.29 18.82
C TYR A 427 5.66 26.70 19.01
N ASN A 428 4.58 26.84 19.78
CA ASN A 428 3.77 28.07 19.84
C ASN A 428 3.32 28.55 18.45
N ALA A 429 2.98 27.60 17.58
CA ALA A 429 2.55 27.83 16.21
C ALA A 429 1.06 27.53 16.04
N ARG A 430 0.43 28.24 15.09
CA ARG A 430 -0.90 27.91 14.58
C ARG A 430 -0.81 26.61 13.76
N GLY A 431 -1.95 26.11 13.30
CA GLY A 431 -2.04 24.97 12.41
C GLY A 431 -1.77 23.64 13.10
N ALA A 432 -1.38 22.63 12.33
CA ALA A 432 -1.16 21.27 12.80
C ALA A 432 0.14 20.65 12.29
N VAL A 433 0.80 19.86 13.13
CA VAL A 433 2.07 19.16 12.83
C VAL A 433 2.00 17.69 13.25
N CYS A 434 2.63 16.82 12.47
CA CYS A 434 2.96 15.47 12.88
C CYS A 434 4.39 15.14 12.45
N HIS A 435 5.10 14.39 13.30
CA HIS A 435 6.46 13.95 13.04
C HIS A 435 6.48 12.68 12.18
N HIS A 436 7.57 11.91 12.20
CA HIS A 436 7.80 10.81 11.23
C HIS A 436 6.94 9.54 11.45
N ASN A 437 6.21 9.43 12.55
CA ASN A 437 5.33 8.30 12.86
C ASN A 437 4.03 8.75 13.52
N THR A 438 2.99 7.94 13.30
CA THR A 438 1.70 8.08 13.99
C THR A 438 1.12 6.70 14.33
N ASP A 439 -0.03 6.66 15.01
CA ASP A 439 -0.73 5.43 15.40
C ASP A 439 -2.25 5.53 15.15
N LEU A 440 -3.00 4.54 15.60
CA LEU A 440 -4.46 4.48 15.48
C LEU A 440 -5.18 5.74 15.96
N TRP A 441 -4.64 6.42 16.96
CA TRP A 441 -5.24 7.62 17.58
C TRP A 441 -4.76 8.92 16.94
N GLY A 442 -3.86 8.84 15.94
CA GLY A 442 -3.28 10.02 15.31
C GLY A 442 -2.28 10.72 16.23
N ASP A 443 -1.44 9.98 16.96
CA ASP A 443 -0.34 10.59 17.75
C ASP A 443 0.59 11.39 16.86
N THR A 444 0.98 12.58 17.29
CA THR A 444 1.76 13.53 16.47
C THR A 444 3.08 13.97 17.11
N ALA A 445 3.35 13.58 18.36
CA ALA A 445 4.60 13.91 19.03
C ALA A 445 5.79 13.13 18.41
N PRO A 446 7.05 13.63 18.50
CA PRO A 446 8.22 12.90 18.03
C PRO A 446 8.28 11.49 18.61
N GLN A 447 8.48 10.51 17.73
CA GLN A 447 8.49 9.08 18.06
C GLN A 447 9.92 8.57 18.15
N ASP A 448 10.19 7.70 19.14
CA ASP A 448 11.45 7.02 19.46
C ASP A 448 12.68 7.93 19.73
N ASN A 449 13.89 7.38 19.64
CA ASN A 449 15.16 8.07 19.85
C ASN A 449 16.14 7.91 18.67
N TYR A 450 15.64 7.58 17.50
CA TYR A 450 16.50 7.46 16.32
C TYR A 450 16.76 8.85 15.73
N LYS A 451 17.95 9.38 15.96
CA LYS A 451 18.31 10.80 15.77
C LYS A 451 18.07 11.34 14.36
N SER A 452 18.11 10.49 13.33
CA SER A 452 17.93 10.89 11.93
C SER A 452 16.51 10.84 11.44
N SER A 453 15.52 10.41 12.27
CA SER A 453 14.10 10.44 11.92
C SER A 453 13.23 11.18 12.93
N THR A 454 13.51 11.02 14.24
CA THR A 454 12.63 11.43 15.34
C THR A 454 12.17 12.89 15.24
N TRP A 455 13.04 13.82 14.85
CA TRP A 455 12.75 15.26 14.89
C TRP A 455 12.36 15.88 13.54
N TRP A 456 11.78 15.09 12.67
CA TRP A 456 11.31 15.54 11.37
C TRP A 456 9.86 16.02 11.43
N PRO A 457 9.57 17.34 11.22
CA PRO A 457 8.25 17.92 11.44
C PRO A 457 7.36 17.93 10.21
N SER A 458 7.79 17.34 9.08
CA SER A 458 7.10 17.46 7.79
C SER A 458 6.15 16.28 7.47
N GLY A 459 5.90 15.37 8.44
CA GLY A 459 5.09 14.17 8.22
C GLY A 459 3.65 14.49 7.79
N LEU A 460 2.92 15.31 8.57
CA LEU A 460 1.56 15.72 8.21
C LEU A 460 1.52 16.48 6.89
N ALA A 461 2.48 17.37 6.65
CA ALA A 461 2.55 18.17 5.42
C ALA A 461 2.65 17.30 4.16
N TRP A 462 3.36 16.16 4.23
CA TRP A 462 3.40 15.22 3.13
C TRP A 462 2.11 14.39 3.03
N MET A 463 1.55 13.95 4.16
CA MET A 463 0.32 13.17 4.18
C MET A 463 -0.87 13.89 3.54
N VAL A 464 -1.08 15.18 3.86
CA VAL A 464 -2.21 15.94 3.32
C VAL A 464 -2.16 16.15 1.80
N MET A 465 -0.99 15.98 1.17
CA MET A 465 -0.88 16.11 -0.30
C MET A 465 -1.68 15.02 -1.03
N HIS A 466 -1.95 13.87 -0.40
CA HIS A 466 -2.80 12.82 -0.95
C HIS A 466 -4.24 13.28 -1.21
N ILE A 467 -4.75 14.26 -0.43
CA ILE A 467 -6.06 14.87 -0.66
C ILE A 467 -6.08 15.61 -2.01
N TRP A 468 -4.99 16.36 -2.29
CA TRP A 468 -4.85 17.06 -3.56
C TRP A 468 -4.63 16.10 -4.74
N ASP A 469 -3.79 15.07 -4.57
CA ASP A 469 -3.60 14.04 -5.60
C ASP A 469 -4.95 13.35 -5.92
N TYR A 470 -5.76 13.04 -4.91
CA TYR A 470 -7.11 12.49 -5.15
C TYR A 470 -7.95 13.41 -6.04
N TYR A 471 -7.99 14.72 -5.71
CA TYR A 471 -8.71 15.70 -6.53
C TYR A 471 -8.14 15.77 -7.97
N GLU A 472 -6.81 15.78 -8.12
CA GLU A 472 -6.21 15.86 -9.47
C GLU A 472 -6.56 14.66 -10.34
N PHE A 473 -6.64 13.46 -9.78
CA PHE A 473 -6.99 12.25 -10.54
C PHE A 473 -8.51 12.07 -10.75
N THR A 474 -9.34 12.52 -9.83
CA THR A 474 -10.80 12.31 -9.88
C THR A 474 -11.58 13.54 -10.33
N GLY A 475 -11.06 14.74 -10.07
CA GLY A 475 -11.81 15.99 -10.20
C GLY A 475 -12.98 16.10 -9.20
N ASP A 476 -12.90 15.39 -8.07
CA ASP A 476 -13.93 15.39 -7.03
C ASP A 476 -13.74 16.60 -6.11
N ILE A 477 -14.59 17.61 -6.32
CA ILE A 477 -14.57 18.87 -5.56
C ILE A 477 -15.12 18.67 -4.15
N ASP A 478 -16.06 17.76 -3.96
CA ASP A 478 -16.72 17.54 -2.67
C ASP A 478 -15.71 16.99 -1.65
N VAL A 479 -14.91 15.99 -2.04
CA VAL A 479 -13.81 15.44 -1.22
C VAL A 479 -12.75 16.52 -0.94
N LEU A 480 -12.37 17.31 -1.93
CA LEU A 480 -11.42 18.41 -1.72
C LEU A 480 -11.96 19.43 -0.71
N GLN A 481 -13.24 19.79 -0.79
CA GLN A 481 -13.89 20.72 0.13
C GLN A 481 -13.99 20.14 1.55
N GLU A 482 -14.35 18.86 1.68
CA GLU A 482 -14.43 18.17 2.97
C GLU A 482 -13.10 18.21 3.71
N HIS A 483 -11.99 17.91 3.02
CA HIS A 483 -10.66 17.80 3.62
C HIS A 483 -9.77 19.03 3.45
N TYR A 484 -10.26 20.13 2.88
CA TYR A 484 -9.48 21.36 2.68
C TYR A 484 -8.86 21.89 3.97
N ASN A 485 -9.55 21.73 5.11
CA ASN A 485 -9.04 22.17 6.41
C ASN A 485 -7.72 21.49 6.78
N ALA A 486 -7.54 20.22 6.45
CA ALA A 486 -6.30 19.51 6.71
C ALA A 486 -5.11 20.11 5.92
N LEU A 487 -5.32 20.45 4.66
CA LEU A 487 -4.33 21.16 3.83
C LEU A 487 -3.97 22.52 4.42
N ARG A 488 -4.97 23.29 4.83
CA ARG A 488 -4.82 24.61 5.42
C ARG A 488 -4.04 24.59 6.74
N GLU A 489 -4.42 23.70 7.65
CA GLU A 489 -3.80 23.61 8.98
C GLU A 489 -2.33 23.14 8.88
N ALA A 490 -2.01 22.20 7.99
CA ALA A 490 -0.63 21.79 7.72
C ALA A 490 0.21 22.96 7.16
N ALA A 491 -0.34 23.75 6.22
CA ALA A 491 0.35 24.92 5.66
C ALA A 491 0.53 26.04 6.71
N LEU A 492 -0.48 26.27 7.53
CA LEU A 492 -0.46 27.30 8.57
C LEU A 492 0.64 27.06 9.62
N PHE A 493 0.88 25.76 9.96
CA PHE A 493 2.01 25.41 10.80
C PHE A 493 3.36 25.86 10.20
N PHE A 494 3.58 25.62 8.91
CA PHE A 494 4.83 26.03 8.25
C PHE A 494 4.96 27.57 8.16
N VAL A 495 3.86 28.30 7.96
CA VAL A 495 3.90 29.78 7.98
C VAL A 495 4.48 30.30 9.31
N ASP A 496 4.10 29.71 10.44
CA ASP A 496 4.56 30.14 11.77
C ASP A 496 5.90 29.52 12.18
N PHE A 497 6.19 28.27 11.78
CA PHE A 497 7.37 27.52 12.23
C PHE A 497 8.66 27.87 11.49
N LEU A 498 8.57 28.25 10.20
CA LEU A 498 9.77 28.54 9.42
C LEU A 498 10.54 29.72 9.98
N THR A 499 11.85 29.55 10.20
CA THR A 499 12.76 30.55 10.73
C THR A 499 13.63 31.17 9.65
N ASP A 500 14.13 32.39 9.91
CA ASP A 500 15.07 33.06 9.00
C ASP A 500 16.48 32.46 9.14
N TYR A 501 17.02 31.99 8.02
CA TYR A 501 18.39 31.47 7.95
C TYR A 501 19.06 31.89 6.64
N LYS A 502 20.12 32.70 6.69
CA LYS A 502 20.89 33.19 5.51
C LYS A 502 20.01 33.80 4.40
N GLY A 503 18.91 34.46 4.77
CA GLY A 503 17.98 35.12 3.82
C GLY A 503 16.88 34.22 3.28
N TRP A 504 16.72 33.00 3.80
CA TRP A 504 15.65 32.07 3.47
C TRP A 504 14.79 31.75 4.68
N LYS A 505 13.52 31.38 4.43
CA LYS A 505 12.62 30.75 5.40
C LYS A 505 12.80 29.23 5.35
N VAL A 506 13.18 28.60 6.46
CA VAL A 506 13.52 27.20 6.54
C VAL A 506 13.05 26.55 7.84
N THR A 507 12.86 25.23 7.84
CA THR A 507 12.60 24.45 9.06
C THR A 507 13.82 24.46 9.99
N ASN A 508 13.60 24.65 11.29
CA ASN A 508 14.65 24.60 12.30
C ASN A 508 14.06 24.31 13.69
N PRO A 509 14.41 23.21 14.39
CA PRO A 509 15.28 22.13 13.89
C PRO A 509 14.56 21.19 12.93
N SER A 510 15.33 20.42 12.15
CA SER A 510 14.82 19.30 11.36
C SER A 510 15.91 18.26 11.10
N VAL A 511 15.60 17.22 10.34
CA VAL A 511 16.54 16.22 9.81
C VAL A 511 16.22 15.95 8.33
N SER A 512 17.17 15.45 7.54
CA SER A 512 16.86 14.82 6.27
C SER A 512 16.68 13.32 6.52
N PRO A 513 15.45 12.80 6.51
CA PRO A 513 15.22 11.38 6.78
C PRO A 513 15.99 10.46 5.85
N GLU A 514 16.73 9.48 6.30
CA GLU A 514 17.18 9.26 7.68
C GLU A 514 18.72 9.35 7.72
N ASN A 515 19.27 10.29 6.93
CA ASN A 515 20.71 10.40 6.66
C ASN A 515 21.44 11.29 7.69
N THR A 516 22.75 11.14 7.73
CA THR A 516 23.65 11.94 8.56
C THR A 516 24.77 12.52 7.71
N TYR A 517 25.37 13.60 8.20
CA TYR A 517 26.44 14.32 7.51
C TYR A 517 27.64 14.60 8.41
N TYR A 518 28.83 14.71 7.81
CA TYR A 518 30.04 15.16 8.51
C TYR A 518 30.04 16.66 8.71
N LEU A 519 30.50 17.12 9.89
CA LEU A 519 30.60 18.55 10.18
C LEU A 519 31.69 19.20 9.33
N LEU A 520 31.40 20.37 8.75
CA LEU A 520 32.36 21.10 7.90
C LEU A 520 33.69 21.40 8.63
N ASN A 521 33.62 21.69 9.93
CA ASN A 521 34.77 22.03 10.73
C ASN A 521 35.47 20.82 11.36
N ASN A 522 34.88 19.63 11.32
CA ASN A 522 35.43 18.43 11.91
C ASN A 522 34.79 17.16 11.32
N THR A 523 35.36 16.65 10.26
CA THR A 523 34.91 15.45 9.55
C THR A 523 35.03 14.14 10.37
N LYS A 524 35.45 14.19 11.62
CA LYS A 524 35.40 13.05 12.56
C LYS A 524 34.07 13.00 13.33
N LEU A 525 33.29 14.06 13.27
CA LEU A 525 31.95 14.14 13.90
C LEU A 525 30.89 14.21 12.84
N SER A 526 29.78 13.55 13.12
CA SER A 526 28.58 13.55 12.28
C SER A 526 27.34 13.98 13.07
N SER A 527 26.34 14.49 12.36
CA SER A 527 25.05 14.85 12.93
C SER A 527 23.91 14.51 11.96
N ALA A 528 22.69 14.38 12.48
CA ALA A 528 21.46 14.35 11.72
C ALA A 528 20.71 15.67 11.78
N ILE A 529 20.66 16.30 12.99
CA ILE A 529 19.97 17.59 13.16
C ILE A 529 20.60 18.65 12.24
N THR A 530 19.72 19.35 11.53
CA THR A 530 20.07 20.37 10.56
C THR A 530 19.05 21.49 10.52
N VAL A 531 19.35 22.52 9.73
CA VAL A 531 18.46 23.62 9.36
C VAL A 531 18.10 23.45 7.89
N GLY A 532 16.84 23.51 7.53
CA GLY A 532 16.33 23.58 6.17
C GLY A 532 16.82 22.47 5.22
N PRO A 533 16.63 21.18 5.53
CA PRO A 533 16.94 20.11 4.58
C PRO A 533 16.10 20.24 3.31
N THR A 534 16.65 19.83 2.18
CA THR A 534 16.03 20.00 0.85
C THR A 534 14.65 19.33 0.76
N MET A 535 14.44 18.23 1.45
CA MET A 535 13.13 17.55 1.50
C MET A 535 12.06 18.47 2.08
N ASP A 536 12.33 19.09 3.24
CA ASP A 536 11.37 19.98 3.89
C ASP A 536 11.05 21.20 3.02
N ASN A 537 12.08 21.80 2.42
CA ASN A 537 11.90 22.94 1.53
C ASN A 537 11.04 22.57 0.32
N SER A 538 11.20 21.37 -0.24
CA SER A 538 10.41 20.87 -1.37
C SER A 538 8.98 20.53 -0.96
N ILE A 539 8.79 19.98 0.25
CA ILE A 539 7.46 19.70 0.81
C ILE A 539 6.72 21.03 1.05
N ALA A 540 7.34 21.99 1.71
CA ALA A 540 6.74 23.32 1.98
C ALA A 540 6.38 24.02 0.67
N TRP A 541 7.29 24.01 -0.33
CA TRP A 541 7.03 24.60 -1.65
C TRP A 541 5.82 23.97 -2.34
N SER A 542 5.70 22.63 -2.30
CA SER A 542 4.59 21.88 -2.88
C SER A 542 3.28 22.14 -2.14
N LEU A 543 3.29 22.03 -0.81
CA LEU A 543 2.09 22.26 0.03
C LEU A 543 1.51 23.68 -0.16
N PHE A 544 2.36 24.71 -0.14
CA PHE A 544 1.92 26.07 -0.39
C PHE A 544 1.30 26.26 -1.78
N GLY A 545 1.88 25.61 -2.80
CA GLY A 545 1.29 25.61 -4.14
C GLY A 545 -0.06 24.90 -4.21
N ILE A 546 -0.17 23.76 -3.57
CA ILE A 546 -1.41 22.95 -3.47
C ILE A 546 -2.52 23.77 -2.78
N VAL A 547 -2.23 24.40 -1.66
CA VAL A 547 -3.22 25.21 -0.92
C VAL A 547 -3.73 26.37 -1.74
N LEU A 548 -2.84 27.07 -2.46
CA LEU A 548 -3.24 28.17 -3.36
C LEU A 548 -4.12 27.67 -4.52
N ASP A 549 -3.80 26.50 -5.08
CA ASP A 549 -4.60 25.90 -6.13
C ASP A 549 -5.95 25.40 -5.59
N ALA A 550 -5.98 24.79 -4.40
CA ALA A 550 -7.21 24.34 -3.74
C ALA A 550 -8.16 25.50 -3.43
N GLN A 551 -7.63 26.62 -2.89
CA GLN A 551 -8.44 27.84 -2.68
C GLN A 551 -9.07 28.35 -3.98
N ARG A 552 -8.32 28.33 -5.08
CA ARG A 552 -8.83 28.76 -6.39
C ARG A 552 -9.93 27.84 -6.89
N VAL A 553 -9.73 26.51 -6.81
CA VAL A 553 -10.72 25.50 -7.22
C VAL A 553 -12.01 25.62 -6.42
N LEU A 554 -11.89 25.82 -5.11
CA LEU A 554 -13.02 25.94 -4.19
C LEU A 554 -13.65 27.36 -4.19
N GLY A 555 -13.06 28.32 -4.88
CA GLY A 555 -13.54 29.71 -4.92
C GLY A 555 -13.53 30.41 -3.56
N LEU A 556 -12.53 30.10 -2.71
CA LEU A 556 -12.41 30.66 -1.37
C LEU A 556 -11.78 32.06 -1.39
N ASP A 557 -12.38 33.00 -0.67
CA ASP A 557 -11.84 34.33 -0.47
C ASP A 557 -10.72 34.36 0.58
N ASP A 558 -9.86 35.40 0.55
CA ASP A 558 -8.75 35.58 1.52
C ASP A 558 -9.18 36.52 2.68
N ASP A 559 -10.28 36.17 3.33
CA ASP A 559 -10.88 37.00 4.37
C ASP A 559 -9.99 37.17 5.61
N ASP A 560 -9.16 36.17 5.92
CA ASP A 560 -8.27 36.12 7.10
C ASP A 560 -6.79 36.45 6.79
N GLY A 561 -6.45 36.74 5.53
CA GLY A 561 -5.09 37.04 5.08
C GLY A 561 -4.17 35.82 4.92
N PHE A 562 -4.67 34.59 5.07
CA PHE A 562 -3.91 33.35 4.97
C PHE A 562 -3.24 33.15 3.61
N LYS A 563 -3.95 33.44 2.52
CA LYS A 563 -3.40 33.38 1.15
C LYS A 563 -2.17 34.28 0.98
N ARG A 564 -2.23 35.51 1.54
CA ARG A 564 -1.10 36.42 1.50
C ARG A 564 0.07 35.89 2.29
N GLU A 565 -0.14 35.37 3.52
CA GLU A 565 0.91 34.78 4.35
C GLU A 565 1.60 33.63 3.63
N VAL A 566 0.83 32.71 2.99
CA VAL A 566 1.35 31.59 2.21
C VAL A 566 2.19 32.09 1.03
N LEU A 567 1.72 33.06 0.27
CA LEU A 567 2.46 33.61 -0.89
C LEU A 567 3.79 34.27 -0.46
N GLU A 568 3.77 35.08 0.62
CA GLU A 568 4.95 35.75 1.15
C GLU A 568 5.98 34.77 1.69
N THR A 569 5.54 33.75 2.42
CA THR A 569 6.41 32.70 2.97
C THR A 569 7.01 31.82 1.85
N ARG A 570 6.18 31.41 0.89
CA ARG A 570 6.63 30.60 -0.24
C ARG A 570 7.71 31.31 -1.07
N ALA A 571 7.58 32.61 -1.28
CA ALA A 571 8.56 33.40 -2.03
C ALA A 571 9.93 33.49 -1.36
N GLN A 572 10.02 33.15 -0.07
CA GLN A 572 11.25 33.19 0.72
C GLN A 572 11.86 31.79 0.93
N LEU A 573 11.28 30.72 0.38
CA LEU A 573 11.86 29.37 0.47
C LEU A 573 13.14 29.28 -0.37
N PRO A 574 14.16 28.50 0.06
CA PRO A 574 15.37 28.30 -0.72
C PRO A 574 15.07 27.54 -2.02
N PRO A 575 15.72 27.88 -3.14
CA PRO A 575 15.61 27.11 -4.35
C PRO A 575 16.37 25.77 -4.22
N LEU A 576 16.04 24.82 -5.10
CA LEU A 576 16.84 23.61 -5.28
C LEU A 576 18.27 23.98 -5.73
N ARG A 577 19.28 23.37 -5.11
CA ARG A 577 20.70 23.66 -5.37
C ARG A 577 21.45 22.40 -5.75
N VAL A 578 22.50 22.60 -6.53
CA VAL A 578 23.41 21.53 -6.98
C VAL A 578 24.63 21.51 -6.07
N SER A 579 24.95 20.33 -5.53
CA SER A 579 26.14 20.08 -4.72
C SER A 579 27.44 20.15 -5.55
N SER A 580 28.56 20.34 -4.88
CA SER A 580 29.89 20.26 -5.48
C SER A 580 30.17 18.90 -6.16
N ASN A 581 29.48 17.83 -5.77
CA ASN A 581 29.55 16.51 -6.40
C ASN A 581 28.70 16.39 -7.69
N GLY A 582 27.94 17.44 -8.04
CA GLY A 582 27.07 17.52 -9.21
C GLY A 582 25.65 16.96 -9.01
N GLY A 583 25.34 16.40 -7.85
CA GLY A 583 23.99 15.95 -7.47
C GLY A 583 23.15 17.07 -6.85
N ILE A 584 21.89 16.79 -6.51
CA ILE A 584 21.05 17.67 -5.70
C ILE A 584 21.62 17.74 -4.27
N MET A 585 21.73 18.93 -3.70
CA MET A 585 22.12 19.11 -2.29
C MET A 585 21.04 18.53 -1.38
N GLU A 586 21.45 17.72 -0.40
CA GLU A 586 20.52 17.14 0.58
C GLU A 586 20.22 18.10 1.75
N TRP A 587 21.20 18.91 2.13
CA TRP A 587 21.08 19.88 3.24
C TRP A 587 21.26 21.32 2.76
N ILE A 588 20.97 22.26 3.66
CA ILE A 588 21.12 23.70 3.35
C ILE A 588 22.57 24.09 3.07
N GLU A 589 23.53 23.38 3.62
CA GLU A 589 24.96 23.49 3.31
C GLU A 589 25.42 22.27 2.51
N ASP A 590 26.50 22.42 1.72
CA ASP A 590 27.06 21.33 0.93
C ASP A 590 27.91 20.39 1.80
N TYR A 591 27.22 19.69 2.73
CA TYR A 591 27.84 18.72 3.60
C TYR A 591 28.20 17.43 2.85
N GLN A 592 29.24 16.74 3.35
CA GLN A 592 29.50 15.38 2.94
C GLN A 592 28.63 14.42 3.75
N GLU A 593 27.86 13.60 3.07
CA GLU A 593 27.06 12.55 3.70
C GLU A 593 27.95 11.43 4.27
N THR A 594 27.51 10.80 5.38
CA THR A 594 28.26 9.70 6.01
C THR A 594 28.08 8.39 5.26
N GLU A 595 26.96 8.23 4.55
CA GLU A 595 26.58 7.03 3.81
C GLU A 595 26.21 7.39 2.36
N LEU A 596 27.14 7.12 1.43
CA LEU A 596 26.96 7.47 0.01
C LEU A 596 25.83 6.71 -0.68
N GLY A 597 25.53 5.51 -0.23
CA GLY A 597 24.46 4.63 -0.70
C GLY A 597 23.25 4.61 0.24
N HIS A 598 22.98 5.69 0.97
CA HIS A 598 21.87 5.72 1.92
C HIS A 598 20.53 5.39 1.26
N ARG A 599 19.71 4.61 1.98
CA ARG A 599 18.44 4.07 1.45
C ARG A 599 17.34 5.12 1.21
N HIS A 600 17.33 6.26 1.93
CA HIS A 600 16.35 7.33 1.68
C HIS A 600 16.79 8.26 0.55
N TRP A 601 15.83 8.65 -0.30
CA TRP A 601 15.97 9.57 -1.42
C TRP A 601 15.39 10.96 -1.10
N SER A 602 15.46 11.39 0.13
CA SER A 602 14.75 12.54 0.70
C SER A 602 14.90 13.83 -0.11
N HIS A 603 16.12 14.15 -0.57
CA HIS A 603 16.41 15.32 -1.39
C HIS A 603 15.93 15.20 -2.85
N LEU A 604 15.42 14.03 -3.26
CA LEU A 604 14.74 13.80 -4.53
C LEU A 604 13.20 13.76 -4.41
N PHE A 605 12.63 14.11 -3.24
CA PHE A 605 11.19 14.31 -3.09
C PHE A 605 10.63 15.22 -4.20
N GLY A 606 11.33 16.30 -4.54
CA GLY A 606 10.93 17.23 -5.59
C GLY A 606 10.90 16.64 -7.01
N LEU A 607 11.50 15.47 -7.25
CA LEU A 607 11.40 14.70 -8.49
C LEU A 607 10.21 13.73 -8.44
N TYR A 608 10.12 12.93 -7.37
CA TYR A 608 9.03 11.99 -7.11
C TYR A 608 8.87 11.77 -5.59
N PRO A 609 7.64 11.84 -5.03
CA PRO A 609 6.35 12.03 -5.71
C PRO A 609 6.07 13.50 -6.10
N GLY A 610 6.86 14.45 -5.65
CA GLY A 610 6.75 15.84 -6.04
C GLY A 610 6.93 16.07 -7.56
N SER A 611 6.87 17.34 -7.96
CA SER A 611 7.00 17.75 -9.36
C SER A 611 7.85 19.01 -9.54
N GLN A 612 8.67 19.37 -8.56
CA GLN A 612 9.51 20.57 -8.60
C GLN A 612 10.68 20.42 -9.57
N ILE A 613 11.21 19.17 -9.72
CA ILE A 613 12.27 18.82 -10.65
C ILE A 613 11.63 18.21 -11.91
N THR A 614 11.70 18.93 -13.02
CA THR A 614 11.19 18.46 -14.31
C THR A 614 12.22 18.73 -15.40
N VAL A 615 11.99 18.16 -16.59
CA VAL A 615 12.85 18.36 -17.76
C VAL A 615 12.95 19.84 -18.21
N SER A 616 12.02 20.68 -17.75
CA SER A 616 12.03 22.12 -18.05
C SER A 616 13.22 22.86 -17.42
N ASN A 617 13.80 22.33 -16.34
CA ASN A 617 15.02 22.84 -15.72
C ASN A 617 16.14 21.81 -15.85
N SER A 618 16.91 21.88 -16.92
CA SER A 618 17.98 20.93 -17.21
C SER A 618 19.06 20.85 -16.13
N THR A 619 19.30 21.92 -15.37
CA THR A 619 20.32 21.94 -14.30
C THR A 619 19.92 21.01 -13.17
N THR A 620 18.72 21.20 -12.60
CA THR A 620 18.24 20.35 -11.49
C THR A 620 17.89 18.95 -11.98
N PHE A 621 17.38 18.82 -13.21
CA PHE A 621 17.08 17.53 -13.80
C PHE A 621 18.32 16.65 -13.98
N ASN A 622 19.44 17.20 -14.50
CA ASN A 622 20.70 16.47 -14.63
C ASN A 622 21.35 16.19 -13.27
N ALA A 623 21.20 17.09 -12.31
CA ALA A 623 21.67 16.86 -10.94
C ALA A 623 20.90 15.71 -10.26
N ALA A 624 19.59 15.61 -10.49
CA ALA A 624 18.81 14.48 -10.00
C ALA A 624 19.28 13.13 -10.59
N LYS A 625 19.52 13.08 -11.91
CA LYS A 625 20.14 11.90 -12.56
C LYS A 625 21.46 11.52 -11.91
N LYS A 626 22.32 12.50 -11.67
CA LYS A 626 23.62 12.27 -11.02
C LYS A 626 23.46 11.76 -9.59
N THR A 627 22.47 12.24 -8.85
CA THR A 627 22.15 11.74 -7.50
C THR A 627 21.74 10.27 -7.53
N ILE A 628 20.82 9.91 -8.44
CA ILE A 628 20.32 8.53 -8.57
C ILE A 628 21.48 7.59 -8.88
N SER A 629 22.24 7.87 -9.96
CA SER A 629 23.39 7.06 -10.38
C SER A 629 24.40 6.87 -9.24
N ARG A 630 24.81 7.98 -8.59
CA ARG A 630 25.78 7.95 -7.49
C ARG A 630 25.31 7.10 -6.31
N ARG A 631 24.03 7.19 -5.90
CA ARG A 631 23.50 6.37 -4.80
C ARG A 631 23.43 4.90 -5.18
N LEU A 632 22.94 4.55 -6.36
CA LEU A 632 22.90 3.17 -6.83
C LEU A 632 24.29 2.56 -6.97
N GLU A 633 25.27 3.31 -7.49
CA GLU A 633 26.68 2.89 -7.61
C GLU A 633 27.35 2.61 -6.25
N ASN A 634 26.83 3.18 -5.17
CA ASN A 634 27.33 2.98 -3.81
C ASN A 634 26.44 2.08 -2.95
N GLY A 635 25.58 1.26 -3.57
CA GLY A 635 24.72 0.28 -2.89
C GLY A 635 23.39 0.81 -2.38
N GLY A 636 22.97 2.00 -2.80
CA GLY A 636 21.65 2.54 -2.45
C GLY A 636 20.50 1.75 -3.05
N GLY A 637 19.33 1.85 -2.43
CA GLY A 637 18.17 1.05 -2.81
C GLY A 637 18.31 -0.42 -2.39
N ASP A 638 18.83 -0.67 -1.20
CA ASP A 638 19.11 -1.99 -0.63
C ASP A 638 17.95 -2.53 0.25
N THR A 639 16.84 -1.81 0.33
CA THR A 639 15.56 -2.27 0.90
C THR A 639 14.47 -2.20 -0.15
N GLY A 640 13.39 -2.99 0.00
CA GLY A 640 12.35 -3.07 -1.02
C GLY A 640 11.70 -1.72 -1.32
N TRP A 641 11.25 -0.97 -0.30
CA TRP A 641 10.66 0.35 -0.50
C TRP A 641 11.66 1.36 -1.11
N SER A 642 12.94 1.28 -0.74
CA SER A 642 13.96 2.16 -1.30
C SER A 642 14.21 1.88 -2.78
N ARG A 643 14.25 0.61 -3.17
CA ARG A 643 14.38 0.20 -4.57
C ARG A 643 13.13 0.55 -5.37
N ALA A 644 11.94 0.40 -4.78
CA ALA A 644 10.68 0.80 -5.39
C ALA A 644 10.64 2.32 -5.66
N TRP A 645 11.14 3.13 -4.72
CA TRP A 645 11.28 4.58 -4.95
C TRP A 645 12.28 4.87 -6.09
N ALA A 646 13.39 4.13 -6.15
CA ALA A 646 14.38 4.27 -7.24
C ALA A 646 13.79 3.96 -8.63
N ILE A 647 12.83 3.00 -8.75
CA ILE A 647 12.11 2.75 -10.01
C ILE A 647 11.38 4.02 -10.47
N ALA A 648 10.59 4.63 -9.58
CA ALA A 648 9.84 5.84 -9.89
C ALA A 648 10.76 7.03 -10.22
N LEU A 649 11.87 7.21 -9.49
CA LEU A 649 12.87 8.26 -9.74
C LEU A 649 13.55 8.08 -11.10
N ALA A 650 13.94 6.86 -11.46
CA ALA A 650 14.51 6.55 -12.77
C ALA A 650 13.49 6.79 -13.87
N ALA A 651 12.24 6.36 -13.69
CA ALA A 651 11.15 6.61 -14.64
C ALA A 651 10.92 8.11 -14.87
N ARG A 652 10.94 8.93 -13.80
CA ARG A 652 10.81 10.40 -13.88
C ARG A 652 11.99 11.09 -14.56
N THR A 653 13.16 10.46 -14.59
CA THR A 653 14.32 10.95 -15.35
C THR A 653 14.42 10.34 -16.75
N PHE A 654 13.42 9.58 -17.18
CA PHE A 654 13.34 8.90 -18.48
C PHE A 654 14.46 7.87 -18.68
N ASP A 655 14.96 7.28 -17.63
CA ASP A 655 15.99 6.25 -17.64
C ASP A 655 15.33 4.86 -17.57
N SER A 656 14.94 4.36 -18.74
CA SER A 656 14.23 3.07 -18.84
C SER A 656 15.09 1.89 -18.43
N GLU A 657 16.41 1.95 -18.65
CA GLU A 657 17.35 0.89 -18.26
C GLU A 657 17.49 0.82 -16.74
N ALA A 658 17.80 1.95 -16.07
CA ALA A 658 17.90 1.98 -14.62
C ALA A 658 16.59 1.63 -13.92
N ALA A 659 15.44 2.02 -14.49
CA ALA A 659 14.12 1.64 -13.97
C ALA A 659 13.88 0.13 -14.08
N ALA A 660 14.13 -0.47 -15.26
CA ALA A 660 13.99 -1.90 -15.48
C ALA A 660 14.94 -2.74 -14.61
N ASP A 661 16.21 -2.34 -14.51
CA ASP A 661 17.19 -2.99 -13.62
C ASP A 661 16.74 -2.93 -12.16
N SER A 662 16.14 -1.81 -11.74
CA SER A 662 15.59 -1.68 -10.38
C SER A 662 14.38 -2.57 -10.15
N VAL A 663 13.50 -2.81 -11.15
CA VAL A 663 12.40 -3.79 -11.07
C VAL A 663 12.94 -5.20 -10.89
N ILE A 664 13.94 -5.59 -11.70
CA ILE A 664 14.57 -6.93 -11.59
C ILE A 664 15.27 -7.09 -10.24
N HIS A 665 15.99 -6.06 -9.77
CA HIS A 665 16.66 -6.09 -8.47
C HIS A 665 15.65 -6.19 -7.31
N LEU A 666 14.57 -5.42 -7.34
CA LEU A 666 13.47 -5.51 -6.35
C LEU A 666 12.98 -6.96 -6.24
N LEU A 667 12.63 -7.57 -7.37
CA LEU A 667 12.13 -8.94 -7.40
C LEU A 667 13.17 -9.96 -6.93
N THR A 668 14.39 -9.91 -7.46
CA THR A 668 15.37 -10.99 -7.25
C THR A 668 16.17 -10.90 -5.97
N LYS A 669 16.23 -9.71 -5.31
CA LYS A 669 17.07 -9.47 -4.13
C LYS A 669 16.31 -9.01 -2.90
N LEU A 670 15.17 -8.34 -3.09
CA LEU A 670 14.45 -7.63 -2.04
C LEU A 670 12.99 -8.08 -1.92
N THR A 671 12.71 -9.31 -2.35
CA THR A 671 11.37 -9.91 -2.31
C THR A 671 11.49 -11.36 -1.87
N TYR A 672 10.59 -11.82 -0.99
CA TYR A 672 10.49 -13.23 -0.63
C TYR A 672 9.98 -14.04 -1.83
N PRO A 673 10.77 -15.01 -2.35
CA PRO A 673 10.50 -15.61 -3.66
C PRO A 673 9.21 -16.44 -3.70
N THR A 674 8.77 -16.96 -2.56
CA THR A 674 7.57 -17.83 -2.47
C THR A 674 6.28 -17.04 -2.40
N SER A 675 6.29 -15.86 -1.76
CA SER A 675 5.10 -15.05 -1.48
C SER A 675 5.02 -13.76 -2.28
N LEU A 676 6.11 -13.32 -2.90
CA LEU A 676 6.30 -12.00 -3.54
C LEU A 676 6.20 -10.81 -2.58
N LEU A 677 6.21 -11.03 -1.27
CA LEU A 677 6.22 -9.96 -0.30
C LEU A 677 7.57 -9.23 -0.28
N ASP A 678 7.53 -7.92 -0.17
CA ASP A 678 8.71 -7.09 -0.02
C ASP A 678 9.53 -7.48 1.22
N ALA A 679 10.84 -7.61 1.06
CA ALA A 679 11.78 -7.94 2.12
C ALA A 679 12.60 -6.70 2.51
N ASN A 680 12.35 -6.14 3.70
CA ASN A 680 13.19 -5.07 4.22
C ASN A 680 14.41 -5.64 4.97
N GLU A 681 14.20 -6.71 5.72
CA GLU A 681 15.25 -7.46 6.42
C GLU A 681 14.98 -8.96 6.34
N PRO A 682 15.97 -9.83 6.61
CA PRO A 682 15.78 -11.29 6.49
C PRO A 682 14.64 -11.87 7.33
N SER A 683 14.17 -11.15 8.34
CA SER A 683 13.18 -11.63 9.31
C SER A 683 11.81 -10.96 9.22
N ALA A 684 11.65 -9.88 8.44
CA ALA A 684 10.39 -9.14 8.36
C ALA A 684 10.06 -8.71 6.93
N PHE A 685 8.80 -8.92 6.52
CA PHE A 685 8.28 -8.28 5.33
C PHE A 685 7.72 -6.88 5.65
N GLN A 686 7.71 -6.03 4.65
CA GLN A 686 6.93 -4.80 4.57
C GLN A 686 6.07 -4.87 3.30
N VAL A 687 5.04 -4.02 3.19
CA VAL A 687 4.17 -3.99 2.00
C VAL A 687 4.43 -2.77 1.11
N ASP A 688 5.13 -1.78 1.65
CA ASP A 688 5.41 -0.50 0.98
C ASP A 688 6.23 -0.66 -0.30
N GLY A 689 7.23 -1.57 -0.33
CA GLY A 689 7.97 -1.87 -1.56
C GLY A 689 7.12 -2.54 -2.64
N ASN A 690 6.12 -3.36 -2.27
CA ASN A 690 5.15 -3.90 -3.22
C ASN A 690 4.30 -2.79 -3.84
N PHE A 691 3.78 -1.87 -3.03
CA PHE A 691 2.97 -0.74 -3.50
C PHE A 691 3.80 0.23 -4.35
N GLY A 692 4.98 0.63 -3.85
CA GLY A 692 5.88 1.52 -4.57
C GLY A 692 6.39 0.92 -5.89
N GLY A 693 6.64 -0.40 -5.94
CA GLY A 693 7.01 -1.12 -7.15
C GLY A 693 5.91 -1.06 -8.22
N THR A 694 4.66 -1.26 -7.82
CA THR A 694 3.48 -1.12 -8.70
C THR A 694 3.36 0.32 -9.24
N ALA A 695 3.48 1.33 -8.37
CA ALA A 695 3.45 2.73 -8.79
C ALA A 695 4.63 3.09 -9.72
N GLY A 696 5.84 2.60 -9.41
CA GLY A 696 7.03 2.81 -10.23
C GLY A 696 6.90 2.22 -11.64
N ILE A 697 6.36 0.99 -11.76
CA ILE A 697 6.05 0.35 -13.06
C ILE A 697 5.03 1.19 -13.83
N ALA A 698 4.00 1.72 -13.18
CA ALA A 698 3.03 2.60 -13.82
C ALA A 698 3.70 3.91 -14.33
N GLU A 699 4.61 4.51 -13.55
CA GLU A 699 5.38 5.71 -13.96
C GLU A 699 6.30 5.47 -15.18
N MET A 700 6.74 4.23 -15.42
CA MET A 700 7.50 3.88 -16.62
C MET A 700 6.64 3.96 -17.89
N ILE A 701 5.33 3.81 -17.76
CA ILE A 701 4.35 3.72 -18.86
C ILE A 701 3.59 5.04 -19.06
N LEU A 702 3.21 5.70 -17.95
CA LEU A 702 2.33 6.86 -17.95
C LEU A 702 2.76 7.90 -16.90
N GLN A 703 2.99 9.14 -17.32
CA GLN A 703 3.24 10.24 -16.40
C GLN A 703 2.29 11.42 -16.69
N SER A 704 1.84 12.10 -15.63
CA SER A 704 0.93 13.26 -15.71
C SER A 704 1.25 14.35 -14.66
N HIS A 705 2.51 14.44 -14.22
CA HIS A 705 2.97 15.35 -13.17
C HIS A 705 3.44 16.72 -13.69
N GLU A 706 3.38 16.96 -14.99
CA GLU A 706 3.74 18.22 -15.61
C GLU A 706 2.50 18.91 -16.18
N TYR A 707 2.55 20.22 -16.28
CA TYR A 707 1.51 21.05 -16.89
C TYR A 707 2.09 21.93 -17.97
N VAL A 708 1.24 22.32 -18.92
CA VAL A 708 1.55 23.34 -19.92
C VAL A 708 0.80 24.61 -19.55
N SER A 709 1.52 25.71 -19.41
CA SER A 709 0.90 27.01 -19.22
C SER A 709 0.07 27.39 -20.46
N THR A 710 -1.20 27.68 -20.28
CA THR A 710 -2.10 28.12 -21.38
C THR A 710 -1.78 29.51 -21.93
N THR A 711 -1.01 30.32 -21.18
CA THR A 711 -0.59 31.66 -21.58
C THR A 711 0.76 31.69 -22.29
N SER A 712 1.74 30.89 -21.82
CA SER A 712 3.11 30.92 -22.38
C SER A 712 3.47 29.70 -23.24
N GLY A 713 2.67 28.63 -23.17
CA GLY A 713 3.01 27.33 -23.81
C GLY A 713 4.20 26.60 -23.17
N LEU A 714 4.71 27.06 -22.02
CA LEU A 714 5.87 26.48 -21.36
C LEU A 714 5.46 25.41 -20.36
N LEU A 715 6.33 24.41 -20.20
CA LEU A 715 6.19 23.38 -19.16
C LEU A 715 6.31 23.99 -17.78
N LYS A 716 5.45 23.55 -16.87
CA LYS A 716 5.38 23.97 -15.48
C LYS A 716 5.26 22.76 -14.55
N PRO A 717 5.85 22.83 -13.35
CA PRO A 717 5.61 21.86 -12.29
C PRO A 717 4.13 21.83 -11.87
N ALA A 718 3.62 20.67 -11.47
CA ALA A 718 2.23 20.53 -11.03
C ALA A 718 1.84 21.49 -9.90
N TYR A 719 2.68 21.62 -8.89
CA TYR A 719 2.38 22.42 -7.69
C TYR A 719 2.91 23.86 -7.78
N ALA A 720 2.94 24.42 -8.97
CA ALA A 720 3.43 25.79 -9.17
C ALA A 720 2.51 26.89 -8.58
N GLY A 721 1.23 26.59 -8.34
CA GLY A 721 0.25 27.58 -7.84
C GLY A 721 -0.12 28.64 -8.89
N GLU A 722 0.03 28.34 -10.18
CA GLU A 722 -0.18 29.28 -11.29
C GLU A 722 -1.54 29.07 -11.95
N GLU A 723 -2.15 30.15 -12.42
CA GLU A 723 -3.38 30.12 -13.22
C GLU A 723 -3.11 29.68 -14.66
N GLY A 724 -4.15 29.15 -15.32
CA GLY A 724 -4.10 28.82 -16.74
C GLY A 724 -3.11 27.70 -17.09
N LYS A 725 -3.22 26.57 -16.43
CA LYS A 725 -2.45 25.36 -16.73
C LYS A 725 -3.35 24.25 -17.23
N ALA A 726 -2.85 23.46 -18.21
CA ALA A 726 -3.49 22.23 -18.70
C ALA A 726 -2.58 21.04 -18.45
N THR A 727 -3.15 19.92 -18.04
CA THR A 727 -2.43 18.66 -17.76
C THR A 727 -1.63 18.22 -18.99
N LEU A 728 -0.39 17.76 -18.77
CA LEU A 728 0.41 17.07 -19.76
C LEU A 728 0.42 15.56 -19.45
N ILE A 729 -0.08 14.76 -20.36
CA ILE A 729 0.06 13.31 -20.34
C ILE A 729 1.27 12.92 -21.19
N ARG A 730 2.20 12.20 -20.57
CA ARG A 730 3.38 11.64 -21.22
C ARG A 730 3.22 10.13 -21.32
N LEU A 731 3.14 9.61 -22.55
CA LEU A 731 3.00 8.19 -22.85
C LEU A 731 4.37 7.55 -23.06
N LEU A 732 4.59 6.38 -22.48
CA LEU A 732 5.80 5.54 -22.59
C LEU A 732 7.10 6.29 -22.26
N PRO A 733 7.17 7.08 -21.17
CA PRO A 733 8.33 7.93 -20.89
C PRO A 733 9.60 7.15 -20.58
N ALA A 734 9.48 5.93 -20.03
CA ALA A 734 10.60 5.08 -19.63
C ALA A 734 10.30 3.60 -19.91
N LEU A 735 9.64 3.30 -21.03
CA LEU A 735 9.38 1.92 -21.44
C LEU A 735 10.69 1.25 -21.91
N PRO A 736 11.14 0.16 -21.24
CA PRO A 736 12.36 -0.52 -21.66
C PRO A 736 12.11 -1.42 -22.86
N PRO A 737 13.09 -1.58 -23.78
CA PRO A 737 12.92 -2.40 -24.99
C PRO A 737 12.51 -3.86 -24.70
N GLN A 738 12.97 -4.43 -23.58
CA GLN A 738 12.61 -5.80 -23.20
C GLN A 738 11.12 -5.99 -22.88
N TRP A 739 10.36 -4.91 -22.64
CA TRP A 739 8.89 -4.95 -22.41
C TRP A 739 8.09 -4.86 -23.73
N ALA A 740 8.76 -4.95 -24.85
CA ALA A 740 8.15 -4.91 -26.17
C ALA A 740 8.38 -6.19 -26.99
N ILE A 741 9.20 -7.12 -26.49
CA ILE A 741 9.58 -8.35 -27.19
C ILE A 741 8.36 -9.27 -27.37
N ASN A 742 8.25 -9.92 -28.55
CA ASN A 742 7.23 -10.93 -28.89
C ASN A 742 5.80 -10.36 -29.03
N GLY A 743 5.63 -9.25 -29.74
CA GLY A 743 4.32 -8.74 -30.12
C GLY A 743 3.94 -7.43 -29.45
N GLY A 744 4.90 -6.71 -28.84
CA GLY A 744 4.63 -5.46 -28.15
C GLY A 744 3.86 -5.69 -26.84
N GLY A 745 3.12 -4.67 -26.40
CA GLY A 745 2.38 -4.74 -25.15
C GLY A 745 1.28 -3.68 -25.04
N PHE A 746 0.64 -3.64 -23.87
CA PHE A 746 -0.36 -2.63 -23.54
C PHE A 746 -0.50 -2.43 -22.03
N ALA A 747 -0.97 -1.25 -21.65
CA ALA A 747 -1.57 -0.98 -20.36
C ALA A 747 -2.95 -0.35 -20.56
N LYS A 748 -3.96 -0.82 -19.83
CA LYS A 748 -5.34 -0.34 -19.95
C LYS A 748 -5.90 0.07 -18.61
N GLY A 749 -6.77 1.09 -18.60
CA GLY A 749 -7.51 1.56 -17.45
C GLY A 749 -6.67 2.34 -16.44
N LEU A 750 -5.46 2.79 -16.82
CA LEU A 750 -4.65 3.66 -15.97
C LEU A 750 -5.29 5.05 -15.88
N LEU A 751 -5.20 5.68 -14.71
CA LEU A 751 -5.65 7.06 -14.55
C LEU A 751 -4.50 8.06 -14.67
N ALA A 752 -4.83 9.24 -15.16
CA ALA A 752 -3.95 10.40 -15.23
C ALA A 752 -4.61 11.62 -14.57
N ARG A 753 -3.78 12.54 -14.06
CA ARG A 753 -4.24 13.81 -13.49
C ARG A 753 -5.09 14.58 -14.50
N GLY A 754 -6.07 15.34 -13.99
CA GLY A 754 -7.07 16.02 -14.81
C GLY A 754 -8.31 15.18 -15.08
N GLY A 755 -8.45 14.01 -14.46
CA GLY A 755 -9.61 13.12 -14.62
C GLY A 755 -9.62 12.40 -15.98
N PHE A 756 -8.52 11.76 -16.33
CA PHE A 756 -8.41 10.96 -17.56
C PHE A 756 -8.17 9.50 -17.29
N GLU A 757 -8.79 8.62 -18.09
CA GLU A 757 -8.48 7.19 -18.15
C GLU A 757 -7.75 6.88 -19.46
N ILE A 758 -6.69 6.06 -19.38
CA ILE A 758 -5.73 5.85 -20.44
C ILE A 758 -5.60 4.37 -20.77
N ASP A 759 -5.79 4.05 -22.07
CA ASP A 759 -5.31 2.80 -22.66
C ASP A 759 -4.16 3.12 -23.61
N VAL A 760 -3.04 2.43 -23.48
CA VAL A 760 -1.86 2.63 -24.31
C VAL A 760 -1.34 1.30 -24.83
N PHE A 761 -0.94 1.27 -26.12
CA PHE A 761 -0.45 0.08 -26.82
C PHE A 761 0.86 0.42 -27.53
N TRP A 762 1.81 -0.49 -27.52
CA TRP A 762 3.10 -0.36 -28.19
C TRP A 762 3.47 -1.61 -28.98
N ASN A 763 4.36 -1.44 -29.98
CA ASN A 763 4.86 -2.49 -30.88
C ASN A 763 6.13 -3.15 -30.33
N ASP A 764 6.71 -4.10 -31.09
CA ASP A 764 7.93 -4.83 -30.77
C ASP A 764 9.18 -3.94 -30.63
N ASP A 765 9.15 -2.73 -31.17
CA ASP A 765 10.22 -1.74 -31.09
C ASP A 765 10.04 -0.77 -29.92
N ALA A 766 9.09 -1.04 -29.01
CA ALA A 766 8.68 -0.16 -27.91
C ALA A 766 8.12 1.20 -28.38
N GLU A 767 7.63 1.29 -29.60
CA GLU A 767 7.01 2.50 -30.15
C GLU A 767 5.50 2.48 -29.94
N LEU A 768 4.91 3.63 -29.70
CA LEU A 768 3.46 3.77 -29.56
C LEU A 768 2.73 3.33 -30.83
N LEU A 769 1.83 2.35 -30.72
CA LEU A 769 0.89 1.96 -31.77
C LEU A 769 -0.35 2.84 -31.74
N ASN A 770 -1.00 2.93 -30.61
CA ASN A 770 -2.16 3.79 -30.36
C ASN A 770 -2.34 4.03 -28.86
N ALA A 771 -3.10 5.05 -28.52
CA ALA A 771 -3.61 5.27 -27.17
C ALA A 771 -5.05 5.80 -27.22
N THR A 772 -5.88 5.32 -26.28
CA THR A 772 -7.21 5.88 -26.03
C THR A 772 -7.11 6.72 -24.77
N ILE A 773 -7.52 7.98 -24.85
CA ILE A 773 -7.58 8.92 -23.73
C ILE A 773 -9.03 9.29 -23.52
N THR A 774 -9.63 8.80 -22.45
CA THR A 774 -11.03 9.07 -22.08
C THR A 774 -11.05 10.17 -21.03
N SER A 775 -11.68 11.30 -21.35
CA SER A 775 -11.90 12.37 -20.38
C SER A 775 -13.13 12.06 -19.52
N LEU A 776 -12.91 11.84 -18.23
CA LEU A 776 -13.98 11.55 -17.25
C LEU A 776 -14.69 12.85 -16.78
N LYS A 777 -14.05 14.02 -16.96
CA LYS A 777 -14.52 15.33 -16.48
C LYS A 777 -14.64 16.40 -17.58
N GLY A 778 -14.36 16.07 -18.83
CA GLY A 778 -14.43 17.02 -19.96
C GLY A 778 -13.26 18.01 -20.03
N ASN A 779 -12.17 17.76 -19.32
CA ASN A 779 -10.98 18.61 -19.27
C ASN A 779 -10.17 18.52 -20.58
N SER A 780 -9.43 19.59 -20.91
CA SER A 780 -8.45 19.62 -21.99
C SER A 780 -7.11 19.05 -21.53
N VAL A 781 -6.36 18.42 -22.44
CA VAL A 781 -5.10 17.76 -22.14
C VAL A 781 -4.07 17.97 -23.24
N TRP A 782 -2.81 18.08 -22.84
CA TRP A 782 -1.65 17.98 -23.74
C TRP A 782 -1.11 16.56 -23.70
N VAL A 783 -0.65 16.03 -24.83
CA VAL A 783 -0.10 14.67 -24.92
C VAL A 783 1.27 14.71 -25.58
N THR A 784 2.23 13.96 -25.02
CA THR A 784 3.57 13.80 -25.60
C THR A 784 4.03 12.35 -25.51
N LEU A 785 5.02 11.97 -26.30
CA LEU A 785 5.57 10.62 -26.37
C LEU A 785 6.98 10.55 -25.82
N GLY A 786 7.25 9.56 -25.00
CA GLY A 786 8.59 9.27 -24.47
C GLY A 786 9.27 10.52 -23.93
N THR A 787 10.51 10.71 -24.31
CA THR A 787 11.34 11.87 -23.95
C THR A 787 11.17 13.06 -24.89
N THR A 788 10.29 12.96 -25.89
CA THR A 788 10.11 13.96 -26.94
C THR A 788 9.73 15.31 -26.32
N PRO A 789 10.46 16.39 -26.62
CA PRO A 789 10.06 17.74 -26.20
C PRO A 789 8.72 18.12 -26.83
N ILE A 790 7.92 18.91 -26.11
CA ILE A 790 6.73 19.53 -26.70
C ILE A 790 7.20 20.37 -27.89
N GLY A 791 6.65 20.07 -29.07
CA GLY A 791 7.01 20.80 -30.31
C GLY A 791 7.75 19.97 -31.34
N SER A 792 8.03 18.68 -31.16
CA SER A 792 8.61 17.83 -32.21
C SER A 792 7.52 17.06 -32.99
N ASN A 793 7.74 16.87 -34.30
CA ASN A 793 6.79 16.19 -35.20
C ASN A 793 6.72 14.68 -34.91
N GLY A 794 5.92 14.26 -33.90
CA GLY A 794 5.58 12.87 -33.70
C GLY A 794 4.40 12.46 -34.60
N THR A 795 4.49 11.31 -35.28
CA THR A 795 3.44 10.76 -36.15
C THR A 795 2.54 9.74 -35.46
N ALA A 796 2.54 9.66 -34.13
CA ALA A 796 1.72 8.70 -33.39
C ALA A 796 0.23 9.04 -33.49
N ARG A 797 -0.58 8.01 -33.76
CA ARG A 797 -2.04 8.11 -33.82
C ARG A 797 -2.62 7.94 -32.43
N ILE A 798 -3.31 8.96 -31.94
CA ILE A 798 -4.02 8.94 -30.65
C ILE A 798 -5.52 8.96 -30.94
N GLU A 799 -6.26 8.03 -30.38
CA GLU A 799 -7.72 8.00 -30.46
C GLU A 799 -8.28 8.58 -29.17
N VAL A 800 -9.18 9.57 -29.29
CA VAL A 800 -9.83 10.21 -28.13
C VAL A 800 -11.30 9.84 -28.15
N SER A 801 -11.76 9.13 -27.14
CA SER A 801 -13.17 8.77 -26.95
C SER A 801 -13.86 9.71 -25.96
N ARG A 802 -15.17 9.86 -26.12
CA ARG A 802 -16.03 10.65 -25.19
C ARG A 802 -16.60 9.77 -24.11
N GLY A 803 -16.60 10.24 -22.86
CA GLY A 803 -17.46 9.68 -21.81
C GLY A 803 -18.94 9.91 -22.13
N GLU A 804 -19.82 8.99 -21.72
CA GLU A 804 -21.25 8.95 -22.11
C GLU A 804 -22.07 10.17 -21.65
N GLU A 805 -21.59 11.00 -20.72
CA GLU A 805 -22.39 12.07 -20.09
C GLU A 805 -22.00 13.52 -20.47
N SER A 806 -20.88 13.79 -21.12
CA SER A 806 -20.52 15.16 -21.48
C SER A 806 -20.40 15.35 -23.00
N GLY A 807 -21.27 16.15 -23.59
CA GLY A 807 -21.29 16.47 -25.00
C GLY A 807 -20.13 17.33 -25.52
N HIS A 808 -19.00 17.40 -24.82
CA HIS A 808 -17.87 18.25 -25.16
C HIS A 808 -16.71 17.47 -25.78
N PHE A 809 -16.20 18.00 -26.91
CA PHE A 809 -14.98 17.49 -27.55
C PHE A 809 -13.77 17.81 -26.67
N ILE A 810 -12.85 16.84 -26.51
CA ILE A 810 -11.50 17.14 -26.06
C ILE A 810 -10.85 17.93 -27.18
N ARG A 811 -10.62 19.21 -26.96
CA ARG A 811 -9.86 20.04 -27.87
C ARG A 811 -8.41 19.95 -27.44
N LEU A 812 -7.61 19.17 -28.18
CA LEU A 812 -6.16 19.31 -28.11
C LEU A 812 -5.85 20.61 -28.82
N GLU A 813 -5.57 21.68 -28.07
CA GLU A 813 -5.13 22.94 -28.67
C GLU A 813 -3.67 22.78 -29.10
N GLU A 814 -3.41 23.13 -30.34
CA GLU A 814 -2.10 23.05 -30.93
C GLU A 814 -1.15 24.10 -30.39
N PRO A 815 0.03 23.69 -29.81
CA PRO A 815 1.21 24.54 -29.98
C PRO A 815 1.66 24.46 -31.43
N PRO A 816 2.56 25.36 -31.92
CA PRO A 816 2.90 25.45 -33.36
C PRO A 816 3.40 24.15 -34.03
N THR A 817 3.44 23.01 -33.32
CA THR A 817 3.82 21.68 -33.82
C THR A 817 3.10 20.59 -33.03
N ALA A 818 1.86 20.29 -33.39
CA ALA A 818 0.96 19.42 -32.63
C ALA A 818 0.98 17.98 -33.09
N LEU A 819 0.78 17.07 -32.11
CA LEU A 819 0.18 15.74 -32.34
C LEU A 819 -1.30 15.93 -32.67
N THR A 820 -1.69 15.71 -33.94
CA THR A 820 -3.08 15.82 -34.36
C THR A 820 -3.83 14.57 -33.96
N VAL A 821 -4.75 14.69 -33.01
CA VAL A 821 -5.72 13.62 -32.68
C VAL A 821 -6.74 13.58 -33.80
N ARG A 822 -6.83 12.50 -34.57
CA ARG A 822 -7.85 12.30 -35.60
C ARG A 822 -8.85 11.24 -35.15
N ARG A 823 -10.16 11.59 -35.30
CA ARG A 823 -11.26 10.65 -35.19
C ARG A 823 -11.18 9.66 -36.37
N GLN A 824 -11.11 8.36 -36.08
CA GLN A 824 -11.50 7.37 -37.11
C GLN A 824 -13.01 7.43 -37.32
N LYS A 825 -13.47 7.48 -38.59
CA LYS A 825 -14.89 7.39 -38.95
C LYS A 825 -15.41 5.99 -38.80
#